data_0c9754ffa4767314ded5acdf44b727ff
#
_entry.id   0c9754ffa4767314ded5acdf44b727ff
#
_cell.length_a   1.000
_cell.length_b   1.000
_cell.length_c   1.000
_cell.angle_alpha   90.00
_cell.angle_beta   90.00
_cell.angle_gamma   90.00
#
_symmetry.space_group_name_H-M   'P 1'
#
loop_
_entity.id
_entity.type
_entity.pdbx_description
1 polymer ?
#
loop_
_entity_poly.entity_id
_entity_poly.type
_entity_poly.pdbx_seq_one_letter_code
_entity_poly.pdbx_strand_id
1 'polypeptide(L)'
;MTSDASPLASLSQVLPEPVLVRPSVPQRTASSRSLPTKSTLPRITLAFQSVPQELDYGVKQIAKEAVRGNMVVLEEGADSPQGVWGIKFDKRQDLQPGEMRISSNSDDFVNLPQGVNQFTVTISYNRPIEAFRGIGHVLAVSRSLASFALPRNVTQRPRDSPMDEDTNPIGENGVSQDGEEMNEASRSGSPQTAEIKWSSKVGDQLRRNEHCLFKTVGVMIDCSRNGVLNVKGVKWLLRQMAMMGSNMLQLYCEDTYKIEGEPFFGYFRGPYNEQELREIDDYAYALGIEVMPCIQTLGHLGQMLQWPKFGTLRDTAEVLLAESAETYAFIEKMIKSISGPLRSKRIHIGQDEAHGVSEGRYRQLFGYKDSTKVFTDHLRRVNAICRNNGLEPIIWSDMLFCLPAKNNQLSGYYDPNSVVTKDLTDSIPHDIGVCFWDYYHTDSRAYTAKIAQHWQLAGKAPFMASGVWTWSRFWSALPFTFATVKASMKASKDPSAGIEHVMTTIWGDEGNEFDLYSALPGILYQAELAYTTEEEVDAALLRRKFDGIVGGDLDDYVYASKLDDTQPESQPIDTKTHYTPNIAKYLLWEEPFYSFLSPQYQGYDLESHYSHLATYLEQALSSDFSSMTSISLPHSIDDYPANKRLQLPYLLASILSLKCHLRERLVNAYKTNDRAELEALGGKAENTRMNRLRSLVKRLHSLHRSNWFGMYKPFGWEVLDLRYGGLITRLETMHERIIAYLDPTDEGVSNLDELEVELETIYPGQGANLMLDYNRCSRPQYI
;
A
#
# COMPACT_ATOMS: atom_id res chain seq x y z
N MET A 1 -35.32 -51.76 12.67
CA MET A 1 -35.83 -52.18 13.97
C MET A 1 -35.28 -51.21 15.00
N THR A 2 -36.20 -50.45 15.54
CA THR A 2 -36.29 -49.80 16.87
C THR A 2 -35.07 -49.01 17.34
N SER A 3 -35.12 -47.68 17.28
CA SER A 3 -35.61 -46.70 18.30
C SER A 3 -34.91 -46.84 19.64
N ASP A 4 -34.18 -45.78 20.05
CA ASP A 4 -34.55 -45.07 21.25
C ASP A 4 -33.74 -43.74 21.35
N ALA A 5 -34.51 -42.68 21.53
CA ALA A 5 -34.08 -41.37 21.90
C ALA A 5 -34.08 -41.23 23.42
N SER A 6 -33.14 -40.50 23.99
CA SER A 6 -33.31 -39.95 25.33
C SER A 6 -32.40 -38.73 25.59
N PRO A 7 -32.74 -37.85 26.53
CA PRO A 7 -32.75 -36.42 26.29
C PRO A 7 -31.61 -35.67 26.99
N LEU A 8 -31.16 -34.57 26.38
CA LEU A 8 -30.29 -33.60 27.03
C LEU A 8 -31.11 -32.66 27.90
N ALA A 9 -30.94 -32.83 29.20
CA ALA A 9 -31.50 -31.96 30.21
C ALA A 9 -30.56 -30.74 30.41
N SER A 10 -31.20 -29.59 30.46
CA SER A 10 -30.71 -28.27 30.82
C SER A 10 -29.88 -28.23 32.12
N LEU A 11 -28.75 -27.55 32.07
CA LEU A 11 -28.09 -26.93 33.24
C LEU A 11 -27.72 -25.51 32.91
N SER A 12 -28.66 -24.59 33.16
CA SER A 12 -28.37 -23.16 33.38
C SER A 12 -27.91 -22.98 34.81
N GLN A 13 -26.65 -22.72 35.03
CA GLN A 13 -26.17 -22.11 36.28
C GLN A 13 -25.61 -20.74 35.96
N VAL A 14 -26.33 -19.72 36.39
CA VAL A 14 -25.95 -18.32 36.48
C VAL A 14 -24.89 -18.20 37.57
N LEU A 15 -23.67 -17.78 37.20
CA LEU A 15 -22.66 -17.33 38.13
C LEU A 15 -22.85 -15.83 38.37
N PRO A 16 -22.75 -15.34 39.62
CA PRO A 16 -22.92 -13.93 39.93
C PRO A 16 -21.71 -13.10 39.49
N GLU A 17 -21.99 -11.92 38.97
CA GLU A 17 -21.00 -10.91 38.57
C GLU A 17 -20.15 -10.47 39.78
N PRO A 18 -18.82 -10.24 39.64
CA PRO A 18 -18.01 -9.69 40.69
C PRO A 18 -18.28 -8.18 40.87
N VAL A 19 -18.67 -7.80 42.05
CA VAL A 19 -18.82 -6.41 42.48
C VAL A 19 -17.45 -5.73 42.52
N LEU A 20 -17.16 -4.83 41.59
CA LEU A 20 -15.98 -3.98 41.57
C LEU A 20 -16.15 -2.86 42.62
N VAL A 21 -15.49 -3.01 43.77
CA VAL A 21 -15.31 -1.92 44.73
C VAL A 21 -14.31 -0.91 44.17
N ARG A 22 -14.78 0.29 43.87
CA ARG A 22 -13.92 1.41 43.46
C ARG A 22 -13.28 2.04 44.71
N PRO A 23 -11.93 2.23 44.75
CA PRO A 23 -11.32 3.05 45.76
C PRO A 23 -11.65 4.52 45.57
N SER A 24 -12.02 5.21 46.64
CA SER A 24 -12.31 6.63 46.66
C SER A 24 -11.05 7.47 46.44
N VAL A 25 -11.07 8.27 45.36
CA VAL A 25 -10.04 9.28 45.05
C VAL A 25 -10.34 10.56 45.84
N PRO A 26 -9.38 11.20 46.52
CA PRO A 26 -9.62 12.44 47.24
C PRO A 26 -9.92 13.58 46.26
N GLN A 27 -11.00 14.31 46.53
CA GLN A 27 -11.38 15.51 45.81
C GLN A 27 -10.32 16.62 45.98
N ARG A 28 -9.60 16.94 44.89
CA ARG A 28 -8.86 18.20 44.80
C ARG A 28 -9.84 19.27 44.33
N THR A 29 -10.02 20.31 45.10
CA THR A 29 -10.73 21.53 44.75
C THR A 29 -10.12 22.18 43.49
N ALA A 30 -10.81 22.09 42.39
CA ALA A 30 -10.39 22.71 41.14
C ALA A 30 -10.80 24.20 41.20
N SER A 31 -9.83 25.10 41.18
CA SER A 31 -10.06 26.50 40.83
C SER A 31 -10.51 26.52 39.36
N SER A 32 -11.67 27.06 39.12
CA SER A 32 -12.25 27.25 37.78
C SER A 32 -11.42 28.25 36.97
N ARG A 33 -10.40 27.76 36.26
CA ARG A 33 -9.91 28.42 35.06
C ARG A 33 -10.76 27.90 33.92
N SER A 34 -11.60 28.79 33.37
CA SER A 34 -12.33 28.57 32.13
C SER A 34 -11.32 28.16 31.04
N LEU A 35 -11.46 26.93 30.54
CA LEU A 35 -10.79 26.49 29.32
C LEU A 35 -11.16 27.47 28.19
N PRO A 36 -10.21 27.90 27.33
CA PRO A 36 -10.54 28.72 26.20
C PRO A 36 -11.54 27.96 25.34
N THR A 37 -12.68 28.62 25.06
CA THR A 37 -13.69 28.17 24.12
C THR A 37 -12.98 27.77 22.82
N LYS A 38 -13.28 26.57 22.29
CA LYS A 38 -12.83 26.12 20.97
C LYS A 38 -12.94 27.27 19.98
N SER A 39 -11.81 27.81 19.53
CA SER A 39 -11.81 28.76 18.43
C SER A 39 -12.43 28.03 17.23
N THR A 40 -13.58 28.50 16.80
CA THR A 40 -14.20 28.02 15.56
C THR A 40 -13.32 28.51 14.43
N LEU A 41 -12.42 27.64 13.97
CA LEU A 41 -11.64 27.87 12.75
C LEU A 41 -12.62 28.08 11.58
N PRO A 42 -12.37 29.02 10.68
CA PRO A 42 -13.18 29.16 9.49
C PRO A 42 -13.06 27.88 8.66
N ARG A 43 -14.14 27.10 8.62
CA ARG A 43 -14.22 25.92 7.77
C ARG A 43 -14.55 26.38 6.36
N ILE A 44 -13.73 25.97 5.38
CA ILE A 44 -14.07 26.16 3.98
C ILE A 44 -15.11 25.10 3.64
N THR A 45 -16.27 25.54 3.17
CA THR A 45 -17.34 24.67 2.71
C THR A 45 -17.32 24.63 1.18
N LEU A 46 -17.28 23.44 0.59
CA LEU A 46 -17.38 23.24 -0.84
C LEU A 46 -18.84 22.93 -1.20
N ALA A 47 -19.42 23.71 -2.09
CA ALA A 47 -20.79 23.51 -2.59
C ALA A 47 -20.75 23.16 -4.08
N PHE A 48 -21.11 21.93 -4.43
CA PHE A 48 -21.21 21.51 -5.83
C PHE A 48 -22.48 22.09 -6.45
N GLN A 49 -22.31 22.83 -7.56
CA GLN A 49 -23.40 23.57 -8.23
C GLN A 49 -23.65 23.02 -9.62
N SER A 50 -24.93 22.82 -9.97
CA SER A 50 -25.36 22.38 -11.32
C SER A 50 -24.54 21.20 -11.84
N VAL A 51 -24.42 20.14 -11.03
CA VAL A 51 -23.61 18.96 -11.36
C VAL A 51 -24.20 18.27 -12.58
N PRO A 52 -23.41 18.05 -13.65
CA PRO A 52 -23.86 17.31 -14.82
C PRO A 52 -24.30 15.89 -14.44
N GLN A 53 -25.34 15.37 -15.12
CA GLN A 53 -25.90 14.05 -14.82
C GLN A 53 -24.85 12.93 -14.81
N GLU A 54 -23.89 12.99 -15.72
CA GLU A 54 -22.80 12.00 -15.83
C GLU A 54 -21.84 11.99 -14.63
N LEU A 55 -21.75 13.09 -13.88
CA LEU A 55 -20.89 13.24 -12.71
C LEU A 55 -21.65 13.08 -11.39
N ASP A 56 -22.99 13.19 -11.39
CA ASP A 56 -23.81 13.32 -10.19
C ASP A 56 -23.55 12.21 -9.18
N TYR A 57 -23.57 10.96 -9.63
CA TYR A 57 -23.32 9.83 -8.74
C TYR A 57 -21.90 9.88 -8.14
N GLY A 58 -20.87 10.09 -8.97
CA GLY A 58 -19.47 10.14 -8.53
C GLY A 58 -19.21 11.30 -7.57
N VAL A 59 -19.73 12.51 -7.87
CA VAL A 59 -19.63 13.67 -6.99
C VAL A 59 -20.23 13.38 -5.62
N LYS A 60 -21.42 12.76 -5.56
CA LYS A 60 -22.06 12.37 -4.29
C LYS A 60 -21.22 11.37 -3.49
N GLN A 61 -20.51 10.44 -4.16
CA GLN A 61 -19.63 9.50 -3.46
C GLN A 61 -18.37 10.19 -2.91
N ILE A 62 -17.77 11.10 -3.68
CA ILE A 62 -16.58 11.87 -3.24
C ILE A 62 -16.96 12.86 -2.15
N ALA A 63 -18.14 13.48 -2.24
CA ALA A 63 -18.64 14.38 -1.22
C ALA A 63 -18.69 13.74 0.18
N LYS A 64 -19.03 12.47 0.26
CA LYS A 64 -18.99 11.71 1.53
C LYS A 64 -17.59 11.64 2.14
N GLU A 65 -16.54 11.56 1.32
CA GLU A 65 -15.15 11.60 1.80
C GLU A 65 -14.76 12.99 2.29
N ALA A 66 -15.12 14.03 1.56
CA ALA A 66 -14.84 15.41 1.93
C ALA A 66 -15.46 15.80 3.30
N VAL A 67 -16.69 15.33 3.56
CA VAL A 67 -17.37 15.53 4.86
C VAL A 67 -16.57 14.93 6.02
N ARG A 68 -15.99 13.75 5.83
CA ARG A 68 -15.17 13.06 6.84
C ARG A 68 -13.89 13.81 7.17
N GLY A 69 -13.33 14.53 6.19
CA GLY A 69 -12.15 15.38 6.39
C GLY A 69 -12.44 16.73 7.07
N ASN A 70 -13.59 16.90 7.77
CA ASN A 70 -14.05 18.17 8.35
C ASN A 70 -14.41 19.26 7.32
N MET A 71 -14.60 18.90 6.06
CA MET A 71 -15.12 19.79 5.02
C MET A 71 -16.61 19.49 4.84
N VAL A 72 -17.44 20.52 4.93
CA VAL A 72 -18.88 20.38 4.75
C VAL A 72 -19.20 20.59 3.27
N VAL A 73 -19.85 19.61 2.65
CA VAL A 73 -20.43 19.75 1.32
C VAL A 73 -21.91 20.04 1.48
N LEU A 74 -22.34 21.18 0.95
CA LEU A 74 -23.74 21.57 0.95
C LEU A 74 -24.40 21.12 -0.37
N GLU A 75 -25.67 20.67 -0.27
CA GLU A 75 -26.50 20.43 -1.43
C GLU A 75 -26.99 21.75 -2.07
N GLU A 76 -27.42 21.69 -3.35
CA GLU A 76 -27.94 22.83 -4.07
C GLU A 76 -29.06 23.56 -3.28
N GLY A 77 -28.95 24.88 -3.19
CA GLY A 77 -30.03 25.77 -2.66
C GLY A 77 -29.81 26.32 -1.25
N ALA A 78 -28.71 26.02 -0.58
CA ALA A 78 -28.43 26.67 0.70
C ALA A 78 -27.93 28.10 0.48
N ASP A 79 -28.55 29.09 1.16
CA ASP A 79 -28.04 30.46 1.24
C ASP A 79 -26.59 30.42 1.76
N SER A 80 -25.68 30.99 0.99
CA SER A 80 -24.23 30.82 1.20
C SER A 80 -23.75 31.64 2.41
N PRO A 81 -23.37 31.01 3.53
CA PRO A 81 -22.61 31.70 4.57
C PRO A 81 -21.24 32.10 4.05
N GLN A 82 -20.61 33.09 4.63
CA GLN A 82 -19.21 33.47 4.35
C GLN A 82 -18.29 32.23 4.49
N GLY A 83 -17.41 31.97 3.51
CA GLY A 83 -16.50 30.83 3.49
C GLY A 83 -16.94 29.63 2.63
N VAL A 84 -17.99 29.77 1.85
CA VAL A 84 -18.46 28.74 0.91
C VAL A 84 -17.87 28.94 -0.49
N TRP A 85 -17.24 27.91 -1.03
CA TRP A 85 -16.78 27.88 -2.41
C TRP A 85 -17.78 27.14 -3.29
N GLY A 86 -18.28 27.80 -4.33
CA GLY A 86 -19.09 27.15 -5.35
C GLY A 86 -18.22 26.39 -6.35
N ILE A 87 -18.44 25.10 -6.52
CA ILE A 87 -17.73 24.28 -7.49
C ILE A 87 -18.66 24.03 -8.68
N LYS A 88 -18.28 24.52 -9.86
CA LYS A 88 -18.99 24.35 -11.13
C LYS A 88 -18.23 23.45 -12.08
N PHE A 89 -18.96 22.74 -12.91
CA PHE A 89 -18.41 21.86 -13.93
C PHE A 89 -18.77 22.39 -15.31
N ASP A 90 -17.77 22.46 -16.20
CA ASP A 90 -17.93 22.93 -17.58
C ASP A 90 -17.39 21.87 -18.55
N LYS A 91 -18.30 21.07 -19.13
CA LYS A 91 -17.92 20.05 -20.10
C LYS A 91 -17.56 20.71 -21.43
N ARG A 92 -16.33 20.53 -21.87
CA ARG A 92 -15.73 21.18 -23.05
C ARG A 92 -15.31 20.15 -24.08
N GLN A 93 -15.89 20.24 -25.29
CA GLN A 93 -15.51 19.39 -26.42
C GLN A 93 -14.22 19.86 -27.12
N ASP A 94 -13.79 21.10 -26.90
CA ASP A 94 -12.54 21.63 -27.43
C ASP A 94 -11.31 21.23 -26.61
N LEU A 95 -11.50 20.67 -25.40
CA LEU A 95 -10.44 20.05 -24.63
C LEU A 95 -10.12 18.65 -25.18
N GLN A 96 -8.83 18.32 -25.24
CA GLN A 96 -8.43 16.96 -25.60
C GLN A 96 -8.74 15.98 -24.45
N PRO A 97 -8.98 14.69 -24.75
CA PRO A 97 -9.04 13.67 -23.72
C PRO A 97 -7.77 13.67 -22.86
N GLY A 98 -7.93 13.81 -21.54
CA GLY A 98 -6.81 13.98 -20.58
C GLY A 98 -6.55 15.44 -20.20
N GLU A 99 -7.17 16.41 -20.86
CA GLU A 99 -6.99 17.83 -20.54
C GLU A 99 -8.03 18.31 -19.52
N MET A 100 -7.54 19.01 -18.49
CA MET A 100 -8.34 19.61 -17.44
C MET A 100 -7.90 21.05 -17.21
N ARG A 101 -8.86 21.96 -17.02
CA ARG A 101 -8.58 23.34 -16.63
C ARG A 101 -9.37 23.72 -15.39
N ILE A 102 -8.70 24.42 -14.48
CA ILE A 102 -9.34 25.00 -13.29
C ILE A 102 -9.14 26.50 -13.33
N SER A 103 -10.23 27.24 -13.12
CA SER A 103 -10.25 28.69 -13.01
C SER A 103 -11.11 29.12 -11.83
N SER A 104 -10.90 30.33 -11.34
CA SER A 104 -11.73 30.96 -10.30
C SER A 104 -12.25 32.32 -10.80
N ASN A 105 -13.37 32.75 -10.23
CA ASN A 105 -13.97 34.04 -10.56
C ASN A 105 -13.28 35.23 -9.85
N SER A 106 -12.34 34.96 -8.93
CA SER A 106 -11.53 35.92 -8.22
C SER A 106 -10.20 35.29 -7.81
N ASP A 107 -9.16 36.11 -7.64
CA ASP A 107 -7.89 35.68 -7.05
C ASP A 107 -7.93 35.71 -5.52
N ASP A 108 -8.86 36.46 -4.94
CA ASP A 108 -9.07 36.58 -3.50
C ASP A 108 -10.47 36.06 -3.12
N PHE A 109 -10.50 35.04 -2.26
CA PHE A 109 -11.76 34.42 -1.82
C PHE A 109 -12.38 35.15 -0.61
N VAL A 110 -11.63 36.03 0.07
CA VAL A 110 -12.11 36.83 1.21
C VAL A 110 -12.69 38.15 0.74
N ASN A 111 -11.99 38.84 -0.20
CA ASN A 111 -12.36 40.12 -0.74
C ASN A 111 -12.83 39.96 -2.18
N LEU A 112 -14.06 39.51 -2.36
CA LEU A 112 -14.64 39.34 -3.69
C LEU A 112 -14.85 40.69 -4.40
N PRO A 113 -14.68 40.73 -5.74
CA PRO A 113 -14.98 41.93 -6.53
C PRO A 113 -16.43 42.43 -6.32
N GLN A 114 -16.66 43.73 -6.52
CA GLN A 114 -17.97 44.31 -6.38
C GLN A 114 -19.01 43.63 -7.29
N GLY A 115 -20.11 43.12 -6.72
CA GLY A 115 -21.14 42.37 -7.44
C GLY A 115 -20.92 40.83 -7.50
N VAL A 116 -19.85 40.34 -6.93
CA VAL A 116 -19.60 38.87 -6.80
C VAL A 116 -19.99 38.44 -5.38
N ASN A 117 -21.03 37.62 -5.27
CA ASN A 117 -21.58 37.20 -3.99
C ASN A 117 -20.96 35.89 -3.45
N GLN A 118 -20.24 35.15 -4.28
CA GLN A 118 -19.67 33.87 -3.90
C GLN A 118 -18.37 33.62 -4.67
N PHE A 119 -17.36 33.08 -3.96
CA PHE A 119 -16.16 32.53 -4.61
C PHE A 119 -16.52 31.27 -5.37
N THR A 120 -16.24 31.24 -6.67
CA THR A 120 -16.60 30.13 -7.55
C THR A 120 -15.36 29.60 -8.25
N VAL A 121 -15.20 28.28 -8.21
CA VAL A 121 -14.18 27.51 -8.93
C VAL A 121 -14.87 26.76 -10.05
N THR A 122 -14.36 26.89 -11.27
CA THR A 122 -14.87 26.16 -12.45
C THR A 122 -13.86 25.12 -12.87
N ILE A 123 -14.28 23.86 -12.93
CA ILE A 123 -13.52 22.73 -13.45
C ILE A 123 -14.02 22.44 -14.87
N SER A 124 -13.17 22.73 -15.85
CA SER A 124 -13.44 22.40 -17.25
C SER A 124 -12.81 21.07 -17.61
N TYR A 125 -13.58 20.18 -18.24
CA TYR A 125 -13.20 18.79 -18.49
C TYR A 125 -13.77 18.27 -19.81
N ASN A 126 -13.20 17.18 -20.34
CA ASN A 126 -13.72 16.42 -21.48
C ASN A 126 -14.37 15.10 -21.03
N ARG A 127 -13.65 14.30 -20.23
CA ARG A 127 -14.10 13.02 -19.67
C ARG A 127 -14.31 13.12 -18.15
N PRO A 128 -15.19 12.32 -17.55
CA PRO A 128 -15.47 12.37 -16.10
C PRO A 128 -14.23 12.31 -15.19
N ILE A 129 -13.22 11.50 -15.53
CA ILE A 129 -12.01 11.37 -14.72
C ILE A 129 -11.28 12.70 -14.52
N GLU A 130 -11.28 13.57 -15.49
CA GLU A 130 -10.63 14.88 -15.43
C GLU A 130 -11.39 15.82 -14.46
N ALA A 131 -12.72 15.73 -14.44
CA ALA A 131 -13.53 16.45 -13.46
C ALA A 131 -13.22 16.02 -12.02
N PHE A 132 -13.07 14.70 -11.79
CA PHE A 132 -12.74 14.18 -10.46
C PHE A 132 -11.31 14.52 -10.04
N ARG A 133 -10.34 14.52 -10.95
CA ARG A 133 -9.00 15.03 -10.68
C ARG A 133 -9.03 16.51 -10.30
N GLY A 134 -9.88 17.30 -10.95
CA GLY A 134 -10.11 18.69 -10.62
C GLY A 134 -10.63 18.86 -9.19
N ILE A 135 -11.57 18.01 -8.74
CA ILE A 135 -12.03 17.99 -7.35
C ILE A 135 -10.86 17.69 -6.40
N GLY A 136 -10.02 16.70 -6.70
CA GLY A 136 -8.83 16.39 -5.91
C GLY A 136 -7.90 17.59 -5.74
N HIS A 137 -7.69 18.38 -6.80
CA HIS A 137 -6.91 19.60 -6.72
C HIS A 137 -7.56 20.68 -5.86
N VAL A 138 -8.87 20.91 -6.00
CA VAL A 138 -9.62 21.85 -5.18
C VAL A 138 -9.56 21.47 -3.69
N LEU A 139 -9.69 20.17 -3.38
CA LEU A 139 -9.54 19.64 -2.02
C LEU A 139 -8.14 19.92 -1.47
N ALA A 140 -7.09 19.71 -2.26
CA ALA A 140 -5.71 19.97 -1.86
C ALA A 140 -5.47 21.43 -1.48
N VAL A 141 -5.99 22.37 -2.28
CA VAL A 141 -5.84 23.80 -1.99
C VAL A 141 -6.69 24.20 -0.78
N SER A 142 -7.94 23.79 -0.69
CA SER A 142 -8.84 24.17 0.40
C SER A 142 -8.38 23.65 1.76
N ARG A 143 -7.85 22.41 1.84
CA ARG A 143 -7.30 21.87 3.09
C ARG A 143 -6.01 22.53 3.50
N SER A 144 -5.12 22.84 2.57
CA SER A 144 -3.88 23.54 2.90
C SER A 144 -4.16 24.90 3.54
N LEU A 145 -5.20 25.60 3.09
CA LEU A 145 -5.62 26.87 3.68
C LEU A 145 -6.20 26.69 5.10
N ALA A 146 -6.97 25.64 5.32
CA ALA A 146 -7.53 25.31 6.64
C ALA A 146 -6.42 24.90 7.64
N SER A 147 -5.37 24.23 7.21
CA SER A 147 -4.26 23.78 8.08
C SER A 147 -3.32 24.93 8.49
N PHE A 148 -3.17 25.99 7.70
CA PHE A 148 -2.42 27.20 8.11
C PHE A 148 -3.04 27.93 9.29
N ALA A 149 -4.32 27.69 9.59
CA ALA A 149 -5.04 28.32 10.69
C ALA A 149 -4.82 27.63 12.06
N LEU A 150 -4.14 26.50 12.13
CA LEU A 150 -3.78 25.81 13.37
C LEU A 150 -2.38 26.23 13.82
N PRO A 151 -2.20 26.71 15.07
CA PRO A 151 -0.86 26.87 15.60
C PRO A 151 -0.22 25.50 15.70
N ARG A 152 0.68 25.17 14.76
CA ARG A 152 1.57 24.01 14.90
C ARG A 152 2.44 24.29 16.12
N ASN A 153 2.31 23.48 17.17
CA ASN A 153 3.34 23.39 18.19
C ASN A 153 4.58 22.78 17.51
N VAL A 154 5.40 23.64 16.95
CA VAL A 154 6.68 23.29 16.36
C VAL A 154 7.66 23.00 17.51
N THR A 155 7.55 21.84 18.13
CA THR A 155 8.73 21.19 18.66
C THR A 155 9.57 20.83 17.45
N GLN A 156 10.81 21.30 17.40
CA GLN A 156 11.70 21.13 16.27
C GLN A 156 11.73 19.66 15.83
N ARG A 157 10.99 19.35 14.76
CA ARG A 157 11.18 18.07 14.07
C ARG A 157 12.57 18.09 13.45
N PRO A 158 13.33 16.98 13.48
CA PRO A 158 14.57 16.90 12.71
C PRO A 158 14.28 17.29 11.25
N ARG A 159 15.13 18.17 10.68
CA ARG A 159 14.91 18.74 9.33
C ARG A 159 15.36 17.81 8.20
N ASP A 160 15.43 16.51 8.42
CA ASP A 160 15.85 15.56 7.39
C ASP A 160 14.62 14.96 6.71
N SER A 161 13.97 15.75 5.86
CA SER A 161 12.98 15.21 4.93
C SER A 161 13.70 14.54 3.75
N PRO A 162 13.44 13.27 3.44
CA PRO A 162 14.07 12.56 2.31
C PRO A 162 13.77 13.17 0.93
N MET A 163 12.91 14.19 0.86
CA MET A 163 12.53 14.87 -0.38
C MET A 163 13.36 16.14 -0.65
N ASP A 164 14.17 16.61 0.31
CA ASP A 164 14.89 17.89 0.17
C ASP A 164 16.39 17.74 -0.17
N GLU A 165 16.91 16.51 -0.34
CA GLU A 165 18.36 16.27 -0.50
C GLU A 165 18.94 16.43 -1.91
N ASP A 166 18.17 16.82 -2.93
CA ASP A 166 18.69 16.95 -4.30
C ASP A 166 18.57 18.36 -4.91
N THR A 167 19.02 19.42 -4.17
CA THR A 167 19.32 20.70 -4.80
C THR A 167 20.60 21.30 -4.23
N ASN A 168 21.73 20.85 -4.72
CA ASN A 168 22.90 21.65 -5.10
C ASN A 168 23.96 20.77 -5.76
N PRO A 169 24.55 21.21 -6.88
CA PRO A 169 25.86 21.77 -6.74
C PRO A 169 26.16 22.93 -7.70
N ILE A 170 27.18 23.65 -7.34
CA ILE A 170 28.05 24.54 -8.14
C ILE A 170 27.77 26.05 -8.02
N GLY A 171 28.73 26.70 -7.41
CA GLY A 171 28.95 28.14 -7.53
C GLY A 171 29.78 28.73 -6.38
N GLU A 172 31.09 28.64 -6.51
CA GLU A 172 32.06 29.33 -5.65
C GLU A 172 31.93 30.86 -5.72
N ASN A 173 32.33 31.50 -4.61
CA ASN A 173 32.83 32.85 -4.45
C ASN A 173 31.86 34.00 -4.11
N GLY A 174 32.13 34.56 -2.95
CA GLY A 174 31.72 35.93 -2.64
C GLY A 174 31.60 36.22 -1.14
N VAL A 175 32.74 36.56 -0.51
CA VAL A 175 32.83 37.12 0.83
C VAL A 175 32.14 38.49 0.87
N SER A 176 31.26 38.73 1.85
CA SER A 176 31.17 40.04 2.53
C SER A 176 30.55 39.88 3.92
N GLN A 177 31.33 40.26 4.90
CA GLN A 177 30.92 40.61 6.25
C GLN A 177 29.94 41.82 6.18
N ASP A 178 28.90 41.81 6.94
CA ASP A 178 28.48 42.99 7.72
C ASP A 178 27.48 42.51 8.81
N GLY A 179 27.88 42.76 10.05
CA GLY A 179 27.09 42.54 11.23
C GLY A 179 26.19 43.73 11.50
N GLU A 180 24.95 43.46 11.88
CA GLU A 180 24.14 44.43 12.62
C GLU A 180 23.50 43.76 13.82
N GLU A 181 23.95 44.24 15.00
CA GLU A 181 23.29 44.02 16.30
C GLU A 181 21.89 44.64 16.29
N MET A 182 20.89 43.88 16.66
CA MET A 182 19.57 44.45 17.02
C MET A 182 19.20 44.18 18.46
N ASN A 183 19.07 45.28 19.15
CA ASN A 183 18.71 45.51 20.55
C ASN A 183 17.45 44.74 21.02
N GLU A 184 17.56 44.20 22.24
CA GLU A 184 16.46 43.91 23.12
C GLU A 184 15.79 45.20 23.65
N ALA A 185 14.51 45.40 23.35
CA ALA A 185 13.71 46.37 24.05
C ALA A 185 12.23 45.90 24.13
N SER A 186 11.79 45.69 25.37
CA SER A 186 10.43 45.86 25.92
C SER A 186 9.27 45.13 25.22
N ARG A 187 8.79 44.07 25.87
CA ARG A 187 7.44 43.52 25.64
C ARG A 187 6.55 43.65 26.85
N SER A 188 5.73 44.67 26.83
CA SER A 188 4.44 44.71 27.52
C SER A 188 3.40 45.00 26.43
N GLY A 189 2.67 43.96 26.02
CA GLY A 189 1.55 44.07 25.08
C GLY A 189 0.65 42.86 25.23
N SER A 190 -0.62 43.11 25.58
CA SER A 190 -1.71 42.13 25.60
C SER A 190 -1.73 41.25 24.35
N PRO A 191 -2.26 40.02 24.41
CA PRO A 191 -2.37 39.18 23.22
C PRO A 191 -3.42 39.76 22.28
N GLN A 192 -2.96 40.52 21.30
CA GLN A 192 -3.78 40.85 20.13
C GLN A 192 -4.01 39.52 19.39
N THR A 193 -5.28 39.23 19.14
CA THR A 193 -5.73 38.23 18.19
C THR A 193 -4.96 38.43 16.90
N ALA A 194 -4.08 37.50 16.58
CA ALA A 194 -3.35 37.48 15.30
C ALA A 194 -4.43 37.31 14.21
N GLU A 195 -4.81 38.37 13.54
CA GLU A 195 -5.53 38.29 12.27
C GLU A 195 -4.65 37.49 11.31
N ILE A 196 -5.10 36.28 11.00
CA ILE A 196 -4.47 35.41 10.02
C ILE A 196 -4.58 36.14 8.68
N LYS A 197 -3.48 36.70 8.20
CA LYS A 197 -3.39 37.21 6.83
C LYS A 197 -3.45 36.01 5.88
N TRP A 198 -4.65 35.67 5.45
CA TRP A 198 -4.86 34.74 4.35
C TRP A 198 -4.13 35.26 3.12
N SER A 199 -3.33 34.41 2.46
CA SER A 199 -2.68 34.78 1.20
C SER A 199 -3.78 35.14 0.19
N SER A 200 -3.78 36.38 -0.31
CA SER A 200 -4.74 36.86 -1.32
C SER A 200 -4.63 36.12 -2.68
N LYS A 201 -3.67 35.21 -2.81
CA LYS A 201 -3.34 34.49 -4.07
C LYS A 201 -3.90 33.08 -4.16
N VAL A 202 -5.03 32.79 -3.54
CA VAL A 202 -5.69 31.46 -3.63
C VAL A 202 -6.10 31.13 -5.07
N GLY A 203 -6.56 32.14 -5.82
CA GLY A 203 -6.89 31.96 -7.24
C GLY A 203 -5.72 31.44 -8.06
N ASP A 204 -4.49 31.89 -7.77
CA ASP A 204 -3.29 31.42 -8.46
C ASP A 204 -2.99 29.94 -8.11
N GLN A 205 -3.20 29.53 -6.86
CA GLN A 205 -3.02 28.14 -6.44
C GLN A 205 -4.07 27.20 -7.05
N LEU A 206 -5.29 27.69 -7.26
CA LEU A 206 -6.38 26.94 -7.89
C LEU A 206 -6.23 26.86 -9.40
N ARG A 207 -5.66 27.90 -10.04
CA ARG A 207 -5.53 27.96 -11.50
C ARG A 207 -4.62 26.85 -12.02
N ARG A 208 -5.18 25.96 -12.83
CA ARG A 208 -4.46 24.81 -13.42
C ARG A 208 -4.86 24.62 -14.87
N ASN A 209 -3.88 24.17 -15.63
CA ASN A 209 -4.09 23.63 -16.97
C ASN A 209 -3.17 22.40 -17.05
N GLU A 210 -3.77 21.22 -16.99
CA GLU A 210 -3.06 19.95 -16.96
C GLU A 210 -3.50 19.07 -18.12
N HIS A 211 -2.59 18.30 -18.65
CA HIS A 211 -2.86 17.31 -19.69
C HIS A 211 -2.17 15.99 -19.33
N CYS A 212 -2.94 14.92 -19.32
CA CYS A 212 -2.40 13.58 -19.12
C CYS A 212 -1.60 13.14 -20.33
N LEU A 213 -0.34 12.78 -20.12
CA LEU A 213 0.57 12.36 -21.18
C LEU A 213 0.27 10.95 -21.71
N PHE A 214 -0.58 10.18 -21.02
CA PHE A 214 -0.87 8.79 -21.31
C PHE A 214 -2.39 8.57 -21.50
N LYS A 215 -2.75 7.62 -22.34
CA LYS A 215 -4.16 7.18 -22.52
C LYS A 215 -4.68 6.45 -21.26
N THR A 216 -3.81 5.67 -20.63
CA THR A 216 -4.11 4.95 -19.39
C THR A 216 -3.09 5.29 -18.32
N VAL A 217 -3.59 5.68 -17.15
CA VAL A 217 -2.85 5.76 -15.89
C VAL A 217 -3.54 4.81 -14.92
N GLY A 218 -2.96 3.64 -14.71
CA GLY A 218 -3.62 2.54 -14.02
C GLY A 218 -3.06 2.24 -12.64
N VAL A 219 -3.85 1.49 -11.86
CA VAL A 219 -3.45 0.84 -10.62
C VAL A 219 -3.83 -0.62 -10.70
N MET A 220 -2.91 -1.52 -10.36
CA MET A 220 -3.18 -2.95 -10.19
C MET A 220 -3.05 -3.30 -8.71
N ILE A 221 -4.05 -4.00 -8.17
CA ILE A 221 -4.06 -4.50 -6.80
C ILE A 221 -4.02 -6.02 -6.83
N ASP A 222 -3.07 -6.59 -6.08
CA ASP A 222 -3.00 -8.02 -5.86
C ASP A 222 -4.14 -8.49 -4.93
N CYS A 223 -4.97 -9.39 -5.45
CA CYS A 223 -6.07 -10.04 -4.72
C CYS A 223 -5.83 -11.55 -4.54
N SER A 224 -4.58 -12.02 -4.70
CA SER A 224 -4.25 -13.45 -4.72
C SER A 224 -3.33 -13.91 -3.59
N ARG A 225 -2.57 -13.01 -2.98
CA ARG A 225 -1.69 -13.31 -1.86
C ARG A 225 -2.42 -13.10 -0.52
N ASN A 226 -3.37 -13.96 -0.22
CA ASN A 226 -4.30 -13.99 0.94
C ASN A 226 -5.35 -12.87 0.95
N GLY A 227 -4.99 -11.61 0.73
CA GLY A 227 -5.89 -10.48 0.84
C GLY A 227 -6.75 -10.29 -0.42
N VAL A 228 -8.06 -10.47 -0.31
CA VAL A 228 -9.02 -10.07 -1.34
C VAL A 228 -9.77 -8.84 -0.83
N LEU A 229 -9.61 -7.70 -1.51
CA LEU A 229 -10.34 -6.49 -1.14
C LEU A 229 -11.85 -6.75 -1.16
N ASN A 230 -12.56 -6.34 -0.12
CA ASN A 230 -14.01 -6.35 -0.16
C ASN A 230 -14.52 -5.21 -1.09
N VAL A 231 -15.77 -5.29 -1.55
CA VAL A 231 -16.34 -4.30 -2.49
C VAL A 231 -16.24 -2.88 -1.95
N LYS A 232 -16.39 -2.70 -0.62
CA LYS A 232 -16.27 -1.39 0.02
C LYS A 232 -14.83 -0.84 -0.06
N GLY A 233 -13.83 -1.68 0.17
CA GLY A 233 -12.41 -1.34 0.03
C GLY A 233 -12.05 -0.97 -1.40
N VAL A 234 -12.56 -1.71 -2.39
CA VAL A 234 -12.37 -1.36 -3.82
C VAL A 234 -13.01 -0.02 -4.14
N LYS A 235 -14.24 0.23 -3.71
CA LYS A 235 -14.93 1.52 -3.92
C LYS A 235 -14.20 2.69 -3.28
N TRP A 236 -13.63 2.48 -2.08
CA TRP A 236 -12.79 3.48 -1.44
C TRP A 236 -11.56 3.79 -2.30
N LEU A 237 -10.83 2.76 -2.76
CA LEU A 237 -9.66 2.95 -3.63
C LEU A 237 -10.03 3.67 -4.93
N LEU A 238 -11.13 3.30 -5.57
CA LEU A 238 -11.62 3.97 -6.79
C LEU A 238 -11.86 5.47 -6.59
N ARG A 239 -12.38 5.90 -5.43
CA ARG A 239 -12.52 7.32 -5.13
C ARG A 239 -11.16 8.03 -5.01
N GLN A 240 -10.18 7.39 -4.36
CA GLN A 240 -8.83 7.95 -4.28
C GLN A 240 -8.22 8.07 -5.68
N MET A 241 -8.30 7.00 -6.48
CA MET A 241 -7.83 6.97 -7.86
C MET A 241 -8.47 8.06 -8.72
N ALA A 242 -9.78 8.25 -8.61
CA ALA A 242 -10.49 9.28 -9.36
C ALA A 242 -9.97 10.68 -9.05
N MET A 243 -9.78 11.02 -7.77
CA MET A 243 -9.23 12.30 -7.33
C MET A 243 -7.75 12.49 -7.69
N MET A 244 -7.00 11.40 -7.87
CA MET A 244 -5.62 11.42 -8.38
C MET A 244 -5.57 11.49 -9.92
N GLY A 245 -6.67 11.18 -10.62
CA GLY A 245 -6.74 11.15 -12.08
C GLY A 245 -6.31 9.83 -12.70
N SER A 246 -6.26 8.74 -11.93
CA SER A 246 -6.00 7.39 -12.44
C SER A 246 -7.28 6.79 -13.01
N ASN A 247 -7.24 6.29 -14.25
CA ASN A 247 -8.42 5.94 -15.05
C ASN A 247 -8.56 4.45 -15.36
N MET A 248 -7.76 3.58 -14.72
CA MET A 248 -7.86 2.13 -14.90
C MET A 248 -7.51 1.40 -13.60
N LEU A 249 -8.34 0.44 -13.21
CA LEU A 249 -8.09 -0.50 -12.12
C LEU A 249 -7.94 -1.92 -12.66
N GLN A 250 -6.92 -2.64 -12.20
CA GLN A 250 -6.83 -4.09 -12.32
C GLN A 250 -6.94 -4.72 -10.94
N LEU A 251 -7.79 -5.74 -10.81
CA LEU A 251 -7.79 -6.68 -9.70
C LEU A 251 -7.05 -7.93 -10.20
N TYR A 252 -5.81 -8.11 -9.73
CA TYR A 252 -5.02 -9.28 -10.09
C TYR A 252 -5.54 -10.50 -9.34
N CYS A 253 -6.09 -11.44 -10.09
CA CYS A 253 -6.73 -12.64 -9.57
C CYS A 253 -6.11 -13.89 -10.19
N GLU A 254 -5.59 -14.78 -9.36
CA GLU A 254 -5.18 -16.12 -9.79
C GLU A 254 -6.39 -17.06 -9.81
N ASP A 255 -6.99 -17.27 -8.64
CA ASP A 255 -8.19 -18.08 -8.43
C ASP A 255 -9.29 -17.35 -7.62
N THR A 256 -9.13 -16.05 -7.38
CA THR A 256 -10.00 -15.28 -6.47
C THR A 256 -11.22 -14.65 -7.15
N TYR A 257 -11.82 -15.36 -8.11
CA TYR A 257 -13.12 -15.07 -8.70
C TYR A 257 -13.90 -16.39 -8.92
N LYS A 258 -15.22 -16.35 -8.99
CA LYS A 258 -16.03 -17.55 -9.10
C LYS A 258 -16.19 -17.98 -10.55
N ILE A 259 -16.07 -19.28 -10.78
CA ILE A 259 -16.42 -19.95 -12.04
C ILE A 259 -17.64 -20.85 -11.75
N GLU A 260 -18.72 -20.70 -12.50
CA GLU A 260 -19.90 -21.52 -12.33
C GLU A 260 -19.58 -23.01 -12.57
N GLY A 261 -20.07 -23.87 -11.67
CA GLY A 261 -19.81 -25.31 -11.71
C GLY A 261 -18.45 -25.77 -11.22
N GLU A 262 -17.57 -24.85 -10.79
CA GLU A 262 -16.22 -25.16 -10.31
C GLU A 262 -16.02 -24.75 -8.83
N PRO A 263 -16.60 -25.45 -7.86
CA PRO A 263 -16.61 -25.03 -6.45
C PRO A 263 -15.22 -25.00 -5.78
N PHE A 264 -14.24 -25.74 -6.32
CA PHE A 264 -12.86 -25.74 -5.80
C PHE A 264 -11.98 -24.62 -6.39
N PHE A 265 -12.48 -23.89 -7.38
CA PHE A 265 -11.77 -22.70 -7.87
C PHE A 265 -12.00 -21.55 -6.87
N GLY A 266 -10.92 -21.04 -6.28
CA GLY A 266 -10.97 -20.05 -5.21
C GLY A 266 -11.55 -20.56 -3.89
N TYR A 267 -11.49 -21.87 -3.66
CA TYR A 267 -12.02 -22.51 -2.45
C TYR A 267 -11.30 -21.98 -1.19
N PHE A 268 -12.08 -21.43 -0.27
CA PHE A 268 -11.62 -20.73 0.95
C PHE A 268 -10.77 -19.46 0.70
N ARG A 269 -10.76 -18.91 -0.52
CA ARG A 269 -9.95 -17.75 -0.88
C ARG A 269 -10.73 -16.44 -0.94
N GLY A 270 -12.02 -16.45 -0.65
CA GLY A 270 -12.89 -15.27 -0.71
C GLY A 270 -13.11 -14.71 -2.13
N PRO A 271 -13.33 -15.57 -3.16
CA PRO A 271 -13.40 -15.13 -4.54
C PRO A 271 -14.54 -14.12 -4.76
N TYR A 272 -14.34 -13.20 -5.71
CA TYR A 272 -15.39 -12.32 -6.18
C TYR A 272 -16.46 -13.12 -6.94
N ASN A 273 -17.72 -12.88 -6.65
CA ASN A 273 -18.83 -13.36 -7.47
C ASN A 273 -19.18 -12.36 -8.58
N GLU A 274 -20.01 -12.78 -9.53
CA GLU A 274 -20.43 -11.95 -10.66
C GLU A 274 -21.08 -10.63 -10.23
N GLN A 275 -21.91 -10.65 -9.21
CA GLN A 275 -22.59 -9.45 -8.70
C GLN A 275 -21.60 -8.45 -8.10
N GLU A 276 -20.63 -8.92 -7.32
CA GLU A 276 -19.56 -8.06 -6.75
C GLU A 276 -18.73 -7.40 -7.84
N LEU A 277 -18.34 -8.16 -8.88
CA LEU A 277 -17.58 -7.62 -10.01
C LEU A 277 -18.38 -6.58 -10.78
N ARG A 278 -19.66 -6.85 -11.04
CA ARG A 278 -20.56 -5.90 -11.71
C ARG A 278 -20.77 -4.62 -10.89
N GLU A 279 -20.92 -4.76 -9.57
CA GLU A 279 -21.05 -3.63 -8.66
C GLU A 279 -19.78 -2.76 -8.62
N ILE A 280 -18.61 -3.38 -8.69
CA ILE A 280 -17.31 -2.68 -8.77
C ILE A 280 -17.21 -1.94 -10.11
N ASP A 281 -17.54 -2.60 -11.21
CA ASP A 281 -17.45 -2.03 -12.55
C ASP A 281 -18.43 -0.86 -12.75
N ASP A 282 -19.68 -0.99 -12.28
CA ASP A 282 -20.65 0.09 -12.32
C ASP A 282 -20.19 1.32 -11.52
N TYR A 283 -19.59 1.08 -10.35
CA TYR A 283 -19.07 2.16 -9.51
C TYR A 283 -17.85 2.85 -10.15
N ALA A 284 -16.91 2.07 -10.71
CA ALA A 284 -15.75 2.59 -11.39
C ALA A 284 -16.12 3.39 -12.64
N TYR A 285 -17.07 2.88 -13.44
CA TYR A 285 -17.59 3.56 -14.62
C TYR A 285 -18.15 4.94 -14.32
N ALA A 286 -18.89 5.07 -13.22
CA ALA A 286 -19.43 6.35 -12.76
C ALA A 286 -18.33 7.36 -12.33
N LEU A 287 -17.12 6.89 -12.06
CA LEU A 287 -15.94 7.69 -11.77
C LEU A 287 -15.02 7.89 -12.99
N GLY A 288 -15.41 7.40 -14.17
CA GLY A 288 -14.58 7.46 -15.36
C GLY A 288 -13.36 6.52 -15.32
N ILE A 289 -13.45 5.42 -14.55
CA ILE A 289 -12.40 4.42 -14.39
C ILE A 289 -12.82 3.11 -15.06
N GLU A 290 -11.95 2.55 -15.88
CA GLU A 290 -12.10 1.21 -16.47
C GLU A 290 -11.67 0.15 -15.46
N VAL A 291 -12.44 -0.91 -15.28
CA VAL A 291 -12.03 -2.11 -14.56
C VAL A 291 -11.58 -3.15 -15.58
N MET A 292 -10.28 -3.33 -15.74
CA MET A 292 -9.69 -4.30 -16.66
C MET A 292 -9.44 -5.62 -15.93
N PRO A 293 -10.03 -6.75 -16.37
CA PRO A 293 -9.74 -8.05 -15.75
C PRO A 293 -8.26 -8.42 -15.87
N CYS A 294 -7.70 -8.97 -14.80
CA CYS A 294 -6.31 -9.42 -14.74
C CYS A 294 -6.27 -10.80 -14.09
N ILE A 295 -5.96 -11.83 -14.87
CA ILE A 295 -5.97 -13.23 -14.42
C ILE A 295 -4.71 -13.95 -14.86
N GLN A 296 -4.53 -15.16 -14.34
CA GLN A 296 -3.48 -16.08 -14.77
C GLN A 296 -4.02 -17.18 -15.69
N THR A 297 -3.32 -17.46 -16.76
CA THR A 297 -3.72 -18.50 -17.72
C THR A 297 -2.64 -19.55 -17.99
N LEU A 298 -1.53 -19.53 -17.26
CA LEU A 298 -0.46 -20.51 -17.36
C LEU A 298 0.27 -20.74 -16.02
N GLY A 299 1.05 -19.77 -15.51
CA GLY A 299 1.74 -19.81 -14.23
C GLY A 299 0.87 -19.35 -13.07
N HIS A 300 1.45 -19.28 -11.85
CA HIS A 300 0.83 -18.75 -10.62
C HIS A 300 -0.53 -19.36 -10.23
N LEU A 301 -0.82 -20.60 -10.62
CA LEU A 301 -2.09 -21.27 -10.33
C LEU A 301 -1.97 -22.37 -9.25
N GLY A 302 -0.93 -22.31 -8.43
CA GLY A 302 -0.69 -23.30 -7.38
C GLY A 302 -1.84 -23.43 -6.39
N GLN A 303 -2.52 -22.34 -6.06
CA GLN A 303 -3.67 -22.36 -5.16
C GLN A 303 -4.87 -23.11 -5.73
N MET A 304 -5.10 -23.04 -7.03
CA MET A 304 -6.09 -23.86 -7.73
C MET A 304 -5.59 -25.30 -7.90
N LEU A 305 -4.38 -25.45 -8.40
CA LEU A 305 -3.82 -26.76 -8.83
C LEU A 305 -3.51 -27.72 -7.67
N GLN A 306 -3.48 -27.26 -6.42
CA GLN A 306 -3.37 -28.14 -5.25
C GLN A 306 -4.56 -29.11 -5.11
N TRP A 307 -5.73 -28.73 -5.61
CA TRP A 307 -6.93 -29.55 -5.47
C TRP A 307 -6.95 -30.72 -6.45
N PRO A 308 -7.21 -31.96 -6.02
CA PRO A 308 -7.25 -33.14 -6.89
C PRO A 308 -8.19 -33.01 -8.10
N LYS A 309 -9.25 -32.21 -7.97
CA LYS A 309 -10.19 -31.89 -9.04
C LYS A 309 -9.50 -31.36 -10.30
N PHE A 310 -8.42 -30.59 -10.13
CA PHE A 310 -7.66 -29.97 -11.22
C PHE A 310 -6.39 -30.75 -11.61
N GLY A 311 -6.21 -31.96 -11.10
CA GLY A 311 -5.03 -32.77 -11.37
C GLY A 311 -4.79 -33.06 -12.85
N THR A 312 -5.86 -33.12 -13.68
CA THR A 312 -5.72 -33.29 -15.14
C THR A 312 -5.23 -32.03 -15.86
N LEU A 313 -5.42 -30.86 -15.27
CA LEU A 313 -5.02 -29.59 -15.82
C LEU A 313 -3.58 -29.19 -15.41
N ARG A 314 -2.95 -29.95 -14.51
CA ARG A 314 -1.68 -29.62 -13.89
C ARG A 314 -0.49 -30.19 -14.67
N ASP A 315 0.43 -29.33 -15.08
CA ASP A 315 1.76 -29.70 -15.54
C ASP A 315 2.74 -29.85 -14.35
N THR A 316 3.05 -28.73 -13.68
CA THR A 316 3.82 -28.68 -12.43
C THR A 316 2.91 -28.26 -11.27
N ALA A 317 3.47 -27.98 -10.08
CA ALA A 317 2.69 -27.53 -8.93
C ALA A 317 1.94 -26.21 -9.20
N GLU A 318 2.47 -25.35 -10.05
CA GLU A 318 1.97 -23.99 -10.27
C GLU A 318 1.61 -23.68 -11.74
N VAL A 319 1.89 -24.60 -12.68
CA VAL A 319 1.76 -24.37 -14.12
C VAL A 319 0.71 -25.30 -14.73
N LEU A 320 -0.15 -24.73 -15.58
CA LEU A 320 -1.15 -25.49 -16.35
C LEU A 320 -0.49 -26.38 -17.41
N LEU A 321 -1.14 -27.51 -17.67
CA LEU A 321 -0.78 -28.45 -18.72
C LEU A 321 -1.13 -27.87 -20.10
N ALA A 322 -0.16 -27.33 -20.81
CA ALA A 322 -0.33 -26.87 -22.19
C ALA A 322 -0.69 -28.03 -23.12
N GLU A 323 -1.22 -27.71 -24.32
CA GLU A 323 -1.66 -28.65 -25.36
C GLU A 323 -2.81 -29.60 -25.00
N SER A 324 -3.31 -29.60 -23.77
CA SER A 324 -4.50 -30.35 -23.38
C SER A 324 -5.78 -29.61 -23.78
N ALA A 325 -6.68 -30.29 -24.48
CA ALA A 325 -7.99 -29.73 -24.84
C ALA A 325 -8.82 -29.35 -23.60
N GLU A 326 -8.70 -30.12 -22.52
CA GLU A 326 -9.37 -29.88 -21.25
C GLU A 326 -8.89 -28.55 -20.62
N THR A 327 -7.58 -28.28 -20.68
CA THR A 327 -6.99 -27.02 -20.19
C THR A 327 -7.56 -25.81 -20.93
N TYR A 328 -7.66 -25.86 -22.25
CA TYR A 328 -8.20 -24.72 -23.02
C TYR A 328 -9.69 -24.54 -22.82
N ALA A 329 -10.45 -25.61 -22.67
CA ALA A 329 -11.87 -25.52 -22.30
C ALA A 329 -12.05 -24.87 -20.90
N PHE A 330 -11.16 -25.16 -19.97
CA PHE A 330 -11.16 -24.54 -18.65
C PHE A 330 -10.74 -23.06 -18.71
N ILE A 331 -9.67 -22.72 -19.46
CA ILE A 331 -9.25 -21.32 -19.67
C ILE A 331 -10.39 -20.49 -20.30
N GLU A 332 -11.13 -21.05 -21.23
CA GLU A 332 -12.29 -20.34 -21.81
C GLU A 332 -13.36 -20.05 -20.74
N LYS A 333 -13.64 -20.99 -19.82
CA LYS A 333 -14.52 -20.71 -18.67
C LYS A 333 -13.97 -19.59 -17.78
N MET A 334 -12.66 -19.62 -17.49
CA MET A 334 -12.00 -18.57 -16.69
C MET A 334 -12.21 -17.20 -17.32
N ILE A 335 -11.88 -17.06 -18.61
CA ILE A 335 -12.00 -15.80 -19.36
C ILE A 335 -13.45 -15.30 -19.38
N LYS A 336 -14.42 -16.17 -19.68
CA LYS A 336 -15.84 -15.79 -19.70
C LYS A 336 -16.35 -15.36 -18.33
N SER A 337 -15.96 -16.05 -17.26
CA SER A 337 -16.42 -15.76 -15.91
C SER A 337 -15.94 -14.42 -15.39
N ILE A 338 -14.67 -14.04 -15.67
CA ILE A 338 -14.14 -12.78 -15.19
C ILE A 338 -14.51 -11.59 -16.08
N SER A 339 -14.59 -11.78 -17.40
CA SER A 339 -14.88 -10.68 -18.32
C SER A 339 -16.36 -10.37 -18.47
N GLY A 340 -17.24 -11.36 -18.28
CA GLY A 340 -18.68 -11.22 -18.46
C GLY A 340 -19.34 -10.10 -17.65
N PRO A 341 -19.01 -9.91 -16.38
CA PRO A 341 -19.55 -8.83 -15.55
C PRO A 341 -18.94 -7.45 -15.83
N LEU A 342 -17.80 -7.35 -16.56
CA LEU A 342 -17.03 -6.13 -16.74
C LEU A 342 -17.25 -5.53 -18.13
N ARG A 343 -17.17 -4.19 -18.24
CA ARG A 343 -17.32 -3.45 -19.52
C ARG A 343 -16.07 -3.47 -20.37
N SER A 344 -14.90 -3.65 -19.77
CA SER A 344 -13.63 -3.62 -20.47
C SER A 344 -13.59 -4.63 -21.62
N LYS A 345 -13.03 -4.21 -22.73
CA LYS A 345 -12.67 -5.10 -23.86
C LYS A 345 -11.22 -5.55 -23.80
N ARG A 346 -10.44 -5.01 -22.89
CA ARG A 346 -9.06 -5.43 -22.60
C ARG A 346 -9.09 -6.47 -21.47
N ILE A 347 -8.17 -7.43 -21.55
CA ILE A 347 -7.94 -8.41 -20.51
C ILE A 347 -6.45 -8.68 -20.35
N HIS A 348 -5.94 -8.66 -19.12
CA HIS A 348 -4.60 -9.13 -18.84
C HIS A 348 -4.67 -10.62 -18.49
N ILE A 349 -3.96 -11.45 -19.25
CA ILE A 349 -4.04 -12.92 -19.14
C ILE A 349 -2.83 -13.55 -18.42
N GLY A 350 -1.99 -12.72 -17.77
CA GLY A 350 -0.87 -13.17 -16.95
C GLY A 350 0.26 -13.77 -17.77
N GLN A 351 0.57 -15.05 -17.52
CA GLN A 351 1.59 -15.89 -18.12
C GLN A 351 3.04 -15.52 -17.73
N ASP A 352 3.23 -14.74 -16.68
CA ASP A 352 4.51 -14.45 -16.06
C ASP A 352 5.02 -15.64 -15.25
N GLU A 353 6.33 -15.68 -15.07
CA GLU A 353 7.05 -16.59 -14.18
C GLU A 353 6.59 -18.07 -14.27
N ALA A 354 6.10 -18.49 -15.44
CA ALA A 354 5.65 -19.87 -15.68
C ALA A 354 6.85 -20.85 -15.77
N HIS A 355 7.69 -20.83 -14.72
CA HIS A 355 8.88 -21.66 -14.62
C HIS A 355 8.50 -23.14 -14.58
N GLY A 356 9.25 -23.96 -15.33
CA GLY A 356 8.96 -25.39 -15.47
C GLY A 356 7.84 -25.73 -16.44
N VAL A 357 7.39 -24.78 -17.30
CA VAL A 357 6.47 -25.09 -18.40
C VAL A 357 7.04 -26.19 -19.28
N SER A 358 6.24 -27.23 -19.55
CA SER A 358 6.61 -28.47 -20.28
C SER A 358 7.57 -29.42 -19.56
N GLU A 359 7.91 -29.19 -18.31
CA GLU A 359 8.91 -30.03 -17.59
C GLU A 359 8.27 -31.09 -16.68
N GLY A 360 7.00 -30.92 -16.32
CA GLY A 360 6.28 -31.83 -15.44
C GLY A 360 5.52 -32.94 -16.17
N ARG A 361 4.21 -32.99 -15.96
CA ARG A 361 3.30 -33.96 -16.58
C ARG A 361 3.28 -33.86 -18.10
N TYR A 362 3.48 -32.65 -18.64
CA TYR A 362 3.61 -32.44 -20.08
C TYR A 362 4.66 -33.35 -20.70
N ARG A 363 5.86 -33.39 -20.11
CA ARG A 363 6.95 -34.19 -20.60
C ARG A 363 6.65 -35.69 -20.56
N GLN A 364 5.86 -36.13 -19.59
CA GLN A 364 5.44 -37.54 -19.48
C GLN A 364 4.44 -37.93 -20.58
N LEU A 365 3.53 -37.04 -20.95
CA LEU A 365 2.47 -37.30 -21.91
C LEU A 365 2.87 -37.04 -23.35
N PHE A 366 3.65 -35.99 -23.62
CA PHE A 366 3.94 -35.50 -24.97
C PHE A 366 5.42 -35.59 -25.36
N GLY A 367 6.27 -36.04 -24.43
CA GLY A 367 7.71 -36.05 -24.66
C GLY A 367 8.36 -34.69 -24.50
N TYR A 368 9.64 -34.61 -24.88
CA TYR A 368 10.38 -33.34 -24.84
C TYR A 368 9.97 -32.42 -26.00
N LYS A 369 9.64 -31.17 -25.65
CA LYS A 369 9.54 -30.06 -26.59
C LYS A 369 10.26 -28.85 -26.00
N ASP A 370 10.76 -27.99 -26.85
CA ASP A 370 11.32 -26.70 -26.45
C ASP A 370 10.25 -25.84 -25.71
N SER A 371 10.60 -25.39 -24.51
CA SER A 371 9.65 -24.68 -23.64
C SER A 371 9.20 -23.35 -24.24
N THR A 372 10.07 -22.66 -25.01
CA THR A 372 9.71 -21.43 -25.74
C THR A 372 8.61 -21.72 -26.75
N LYS A 373 8.74 -22.83 -27.47
CA LYS A 373 7.73 -23.23 -28.45
C LYS A 373 6.41 -23.62 -27.78
N VAL A 374 6.46 -24.38 -26.69
CA VAL A 374 5.25 -24.76 -25.92
C VAL A 374 4.55 -23.50 -25.41
N PHE A 375 5.31 -22.56 -24.84
CA PHE A 375 4.78 -21.29 -24.36
C PHE A 375 4.11 -20.46 -25.46
N THR A 376 4.78 -20.27 -26.59
CA THR A 376 4.25 -19.47 -27.70
C THR A 376 3.05 -20.13 -28.40
N ASP A 377 3.02 -21.46 -28.50
CA ASP A 377 1.86 -22.20 -29.02
C ASP A 377 0.66 -22.09 -28.04
N HIS A 378 0.92 -22.14 -26.72
CA HIS A 378 -0.11 -21.89 -25.70
C HIS A 378 -0.64 -20.45 -25.80
N LEU A 379 0.25 -19.47 -25.87
CA LEU A 379 -0.10 -18.07 -26.04
C LEU A 379 -1.02 -17.82 -27.24
N ARG A 380 -0.71 -18.42 -28.40
CA ARG A 380 -1.57 -18.32 -29.59
C ARG A 380 -2.97 -18.86 -29.35
N ARG A 381 -3.11 -19.98 -28.66
CA ARG A 381 -4.42 -20.57 -28.35
C ARG A 381 -5.22 -19.72 -27.37
N VAL A 382 -4.58 -19.21 -26.33
CA VAL A 382 -5.26 -18.32 -25.36
C VAL A 382 -5.64 -16.99 -26.02
N ASN A 383 -4.76 -16.42 -26.87
CA ASN A 383 -5.09 -15.24 -27.65
C ASN A 383 -6.34 -15.48 -28.53
N ALA A 384 -6.40 -16.61 -29.23
CA ALA A 384 -7.58 -16.94 -30.04
C ALA A 384 -8.85 -17.08 -29.21
N ILE A 385 -8.78 -17.67 -28.01
CA ILE A 385 -9.93 -17.74 -27.08
C ILE A 385 -10.38 -16.31 -26.69
N CYS A 386 -9.46 -15.42 -26.31
CA CYS A 386 -9.79 -14.04 -26.00
C CYS A 386 -10.47 -13.33 -27.17
N ARG A 387 -9.88 -13.42 -28.37
CA ARG A 387 -10.43 -12.78 -29.59
C ARG A 387 -11.82 -13.30 -29.95
N ASN A 388 -12.05 -14.60 -29.83
CA ASN A 388 -13.36 -15.22 -30.06
C ASN A 388 -14.42 -14.72 -29.05
N ASN A 389 -14.00 -14.26 -27.86
CA ASN A 389 -14.84 -13.62 -26.87
C ASN A 389 -14.88 -12.09 -26.97
N GLY A 390 -14.33 -11.49 -28.05
CA GLY A 390 -14.33 -10.05 -28.31
C GLY A 390 -13.41 -9.25 -27.39
N LEU A 391 -12.35 -9.88 -26.88
CA LEU A 391 -11.40 -9.29 -25.95
C LEU A 391 -10.04 -9.04 -26.59
N GLU A 392 -9.32 -8.04 -26.07
CA GLU A 392 -7.96 -7.66 -26.44
C GLU A 392 -6.99 -8.08 -25.34
N PRO A 393 -6.28 -9.23 -25.50
CA PRO A 393 -5.42 -9.74 -24.47
C PRO A 393 -4.08 -8.99 -24.36
N ILE A 394 -3.59 -8.89 -23.14
CA ILE A 394 -2.29 -8.36 -22.75
C ILE A 394 -1.61 -9.43 -21.88
N ILE A 395 -0.30 -9.65 -22.03
CA ILE A 395 0.49 -10.56 -21.19
C ILE A 395 1.65 -9.83 -20.51
N TRP A 396 2.15 -10.37 -19.41
CA TRP A 396 3.47 -10.03 -18.92
C TRP A 396 4.54 -10.55 -19.90
N SER A 397 5.59 -9.78 -20.10
CA SER A 397 6.55 -10.06 -21.17
C SER A 397 7.77 -10.87 -20.76
N ASP A 398 7.95 -11.11 -19.46
CA ASP A 398 9.16 -11.74 -18.90
C ASP A 398 9.49 -13.10 -19.53
N MET A 399 8.51 -14.00 -19.68
CA MET A 399 8.74 -15.33 -20.24
C MET A 399 9.22 -15.30 -21.69
N LEU A 400 8.89 -14.26 -22.44
CA LEU A 400 9.38 -14.09 -23.82
C LEU A 400 10.91 -13.80 -23.88
N PHE A 401 11.49 -13.36 -22.79
CA PHE A 401 12.93 -13.14 -22.63
C PHE A 401 13.61 -14.23 -21.80
N CYS A 402 12.92 -14.77 -20.78
CA CYS A 402 13.49 -15.79 -19.90
C CYS A 402 13.69 -17.12 -20.62
N LEU A 403 12.68 -17.61 -21.36
CA LEU A 403 12.73 -18.91 -22.00
C LEU A 403 13.83 -19.05 -23.08
N PRO A 404 14.08 -18.04 -23.93
CA PRO A 404 15.18 -18.07 -24.88
C PRO A 404 16.56 -17.89 -24.22
N ALA A 405 16.63 -17.39 -22.98
CA ALA A 405 17.90 -17.19 -22.29
C ALA A 405 18.54 -18.52 -21.90
N LYS A 406 19.89 -18.57 -21.87
CA LYS A 406 20.66 -19.81 -21.63
C LYS A 406 20.27 -20.55 -20.34
N ASN A 407 19.80 -19.84 -19.33
CA ASN A 407 19.50 -20.39 -18.01
C ASN A 407 17.98 -20.41 -17.69
N ASN A 408 17.12 -20.03 -18.62
CA ASN A 408 15.66 -19.91 -18.39
C ASN A 408 15.35 -19.17 -17.07
N GLN A 409 16.03 -18.06 -16.82
CA GLN A 409 15.96 -17.32 -15.58
C GLN A 409 15.54 -15.87 -15.80
N LEU A 410 15.00 -15.26 -14.78
CA LEU A 410 14.57 -13.85 -14.76
C LEU A 410 15.73 -12.87 -15.09
N SER A 411 16.98 -13.27 -14.84
CA SER A 411 18.16 -12.52 -15.29
C SER A 411 18.20 -12.27 -16.80
N GLY A 412 17.62 -13.16 -17.62
CA GLY A 412 17.48 -12.95 -19.07
C GLY A 412 16.47 -11.84 -19.40
N TYR A 413 15.46 -11.65 -18.58
CA TYR A 413 14.49 -10.58 -18.74
C TYR A 413 15.12 -9.20 -18.53
N TYR A 414 15.95 -9.04 -17.50
CA TYR A 414 16.59 -7.77 -17.18
C TYR A 414 17.90 -7.50 -17.96
N ASP A 415 18.40 -8.45 -18.75
CA ASP A 415 19.61 -8.25 -19.55
C ASP A 415 19.34 -7.25 -20.69
N PRO A 416 19.98 -6.05 -20.69
CA PRO A 416 19.82 -5.08 -21.75
C PRO A 416 20.39 -5.55 -23.11
N ASN A 417 21.20 -6.63 -23.11
CA ASN A 417 21.80 -7.21 -24.30
C ASN A 417 21.05 -8.45 -24.80
N SER A 418 19.91 -8.81 -24.20
CA SER A 418 19.08 -9.92 -24.67
C SER A 418 18.71 -9.75 -26.15
N VAL A 419 18.95 -10.78 -26.95
CA VAL A 419 18.69 -10.75 -28.41
C VAL A 419 17.27 -11.24 -28.69
N VAL A 420 16.46 -10.35 -29.24
CA VAL A 420 15.14 -10.71 -29.78
C VAL A 420 15.33 -11.31 -31.17
N THR A 421 15.13 -12.63 -31.29
CA THR A 421 15.30 -13.34 -32.57
C THR A 421 14.05 -13.21 -33.44
N LYS A 422 14.24 -13.31 -34.76
CA LYS A 422 13.12 -13.30 -35.71
C LYS A 422 12.14 -14.47 -35.46
N ASP A 423 12.64 -15.65 -35.13
CA ASP A 423 11.81 -16.82 -34.85
C ASP A 423 10.89 -16.58 -33.63
N LEU A 424 11.37 -15.86 -32.61
CA LEU A 424 10.57 -15.47 -31.47
C LEU A 424 9.49 -14.45 -31.90
N THR A 425 9.86 -13.40 -32.61
CA THR A 425 8.90 -12.38 -33.06
C THR A 425 7.80 -12.97 -33.97
N ASP A 426 8.16 -13.86 -34.90
CA ASP A 426 7.21 -14.55 -35.77
C ASP A 426 6.29 -15.52 -34.99
N SER A 427 6.70 -15.93 -33.80
CA SER A 427 5.93 -16.86 -32.97
C SER A 427 4.86 -16.18 -32.11
N ILE A 428 4.96 -14.88 -31.90
CA ILE A 428 4.03 -14.10 -31.07
C ILE A 428 2.86 -13.56 -31.91
N PRO A 429 1.60 -13.66 -31.44
CA PRO A 429 0.47 -13.01 -32.13
C PRO A 429 0.66 -11.49 -32.24
N HIS A 430 0.57 -10.92 -33.46
CA HIS A 430 0.79 -9.49 -33.68
C HIS A 430 -0.22 -8.58 -32.97
N ASP A 431 -1.38 -9.11 -32.65
CA ASP A 431 -2.49 -8.38 -32.04
C ASP A 431 -2.48 -8.45 -30.50
N ILE A 432 -1.57 -9.22 -29.89
CA ILE A 432 -1.45 -9.27 -28.42
C ILE A 432 -0.71 -8.06 -27.87
N GLY A 433 -1.18 -7.53 -26.74
CA GLY A 433 -0.45 -6.54 -25.94
C GLY A 433 0.64 -7.20 -25.11
N VAL A 434 1.78 -6.52 -24.96
CA VAL A 434 2.84 -6.95 -24.04
C VAL A 434 2.98 -5.92 -22.91
N CYS A 435 3.13 -6.38 -21.69
CA CYS A 435 3.31 -5.54 -20.52
C CYS A 435 4.73 -5.74 -19.97
N PHE A 436 5.51 -4.67 -19.99
CA PHE A 436 6.84 -4.61 -19.40
C PHE A 436 6.72 -4.19 -17.95
N TRP A 437 7.21 -5.00 -17.02
CA TRP A 437 7.26 -4.70 -15.60
C TRP A 437 8.69 -4.59 -15.10
N ASP A 438 8.97 -3.56 -14.32
CA ASP A 438 10.24 -3.39 -13.64
C ASP A 438 10.03 -2.52 -12.39
N TYR A 439 10.50 -3.01 -11.26
CA TYR A 439 10.34 -2.39 -9.95
C TYR A 439 11.68 -2.08 -9.27
N TYR A 440 12.79 -2.35 -9.94
CA TYR A 440 14.10 -2.50 -9.32
C TYR A 440 15.09 -1.41 -9.74
N HIS A 441 15.03 -0.97 -10.99
CA HIS A 441 15.99 -0.02 -11.51
C HIS A 441 15.63 1.43 -11.14
N THR A 442 16.65 2.18 -10.69
CA THR A 442 16.54 3.62 -10.38
C THR A 442 17.13 4.49 -11.47
N ASP A 443 17.67 3.89 -12.55
CA ASP A 443 18.22 4.56 -13.71
C ASP A 443 17.28 4.38 -14.93
N SER A 444 16.81 5.48 -15.48
CA SER A 444 15.90 5.49 -16.64
C SER A 444 16.47 4.80 -17.89
N ARG A 445 17.81 4.73 -18.02
CA ARG A 445 18.47 4.06 -19.16
C ARG A 445 18.14 2.58 -19.23
N ALA A 446 17.98 1.90 -18.09
CA ALA A 446 17.56 0.50 -18.05
C ALA A 446 16.17 0.32 -18.68
N TYR A 447 15.23 1.18 -18.31
CA TYR A 447 13.88 1.18 -18.88
C TYR A 447 13.89 1.50 -20.38
N THR A 448 14.63 2.54 -20.81
CA THR A 448 14.74 2.91 -22.22
C THR A 448 15.27 1.74 -23.06
N ALA A 449 16.30 1.04 -22.59
CA ALA A 449 16.86 -0.12 -23.30
C ALA A 449 15.83 -1.25 -23.41
N LYS A 450 15.09 -1.55 -22.35
CA LYS A 450 14.06 -2.59 -22.36
C LYS A 450 12.85 -2.23 -23.19
N ILE A 451 12.41 -0.98 -23.21
CA ILE A 451 11.34 -0.50 -24.09
C ILE A 451 11.74 -0.73 -25.56
N ALA A 452 12.99 -0.42 -25.93
CA ALA A 452 13.49 -0.66 -27.29
C ALA A 452 13.48 -2.16 -27.66
N GLN A 453 13.82 -3.05 -26.72
CA GLN A 453 13.70 -4.52 -26.94
C GLN A 453 12.23 -4.95 -27.12
N HIS A 454 11.29 -4.37 -26.38
CA HIS A 454 9.85 -4.64 -26.55
C HIS A 454 9.33 -4.17 -27.91
N TRP A 455 9.82 -3.05 -28.40
CA TRP A 455 9.54 -2.61 -29.77
C TRP A 455 10.02 -3.62 -30.81
N GLN A 456 11.21 -4.20 -30.63
CA GLN A 456 11.71 -5.27 -31.51
C GLN A 456 10.86 -6.53 -31.39
N LEU A 457 10.39 -6.86 -30.18
CA LEU A 457 9.62 -8.06 -29.88
C LEU A 457 8.22 -8.02 -30.50
N ALA A 458 7.49 -6.93 -30.29
CA ALA A 458 6.05 -6.83 -30.57
C ALA A 458 5.68 -5.86 -31.71
N GLY A 459 6.65 -5.10 -32.26
CA GLY A 459 6.39 -4.07 -33.27
C GLY A 459 5.59 -2.88 -32.77
N LYS A 460 5.44 -2.74 -31.45
CA LYS A 460 4.71 -1.64 -30.77
C LYS A 460 5.25 -1.43 -29.36
N ALA A 461 4.95 -0.26 -28.78
CA ALA A 461 5.30 0.05 -27.41
C ALA A 461 4.61 -0.89 -26.42
N PRO A 462 5.30 -1.32 -25.33
CA PRO A 462 4.68 -2.09 -24.28
C PRO A 462 3.72 -1.22 -23.43
N PHE A 463 2.82 -1.89 -22.71
CA PHE A 463 2.22 -1.35 -21.51
C PHE A 463 3.30 -1.30 -20.41
N MET A 464 3.48 -0.15 -19.74
CA MET A 464 4.54 0.01 -18.75
C MET A 464 4.00 -0.18 -17.34
N ALA A 465 4.54 -1.13 -16.58
CA ALA A 465 4.19 -1.38 -15.20
C ALA A 465 5.35 -1.06 -14.26
N SER A 466 5.18 -0.02 -13.45
CA SER A 466 5.99 0.25 -12.26
C SER A 466 5.34 -0.41 -11.03
N GLY A 467 5.97 -0.30 -9.86
CA GLY A 467 5.41 -0.85 -8.63
C GLY A 467 5.65 0.04 -7.42
N VAL A 468 4.69 0.04 -6.49
CA VAL A 468 4.94 0.49 -5.13
C VAL A 468 5.45 -0.69 -4.33
N TRP A 469 6.61 -0.54 -3.70
CA TRP A 469 7.27 -1.60 -2.95
C TRP A 469 6.54 -1.94 -1.66
N THR A 470 5.53 -2.80 -1.76
CA THR A 470 4.63 -3.25 -0.68
C THR A 470 4.87 -4.70 -0.26
N TRP A 471 5.42 -5.51 -1.17
CA TRP A 471 5.60 -6.95 -0.96
C TRP A 471 6.67 -7.26 0.09
N SER A 472 6.43 -8.32 0.83
CA SER A 472 7.31 -8.82 1.91
C SER A 472 7.57 -7.82 3.03
N ARG A 473 6.61 -6.90 3.35
CA ARG A 473 6.76 -5.88 4.39
C ARG A 473 5.44 -5.46 5.02
N PHE A 474 5.49 -4.63 6.06
CA PHE A 474 4.31 -4.07 6.72
C PHE A 474 3.95 -2.66 6.25
N TRP A 475 4.92 -1.94 5.70
CA TRP A 475 4.77 -0.57 5.23
C TRP A 475 5.55 -0.37 3.93
N SER A 476 5.03 0.41 3.02
CA SER A 476 5.66 0.61 1.71
C SER A 476 7.05 1.25 1.82
N ALA A 477 8.02 0.78 1.04
CA ALA A 477 9.33 1.42 0.91
C ALA A 477 9.25 2.63 -0.02
N LEU A 478 8.71 3.74 0.49
CA LEU A 478 8.36 4.91 -0.32
C LEU A 478 9.57 5.59 -0.98
N PRO A 479 10.72 5.80 -0.31
CA PRO A 479 11.88 6.42 -0.96
C PRO A 479 12.34 5.63 -2.19
N PHE A 480 12.43 4.29 -2.06
CA PHE A 480 12.81 3.44 -3.18
C PHE A 480 11.74 3.39 -4.28
N THR A 481 10.47 3.36 -3.89
CA THR A 481 9.33 3.49 -4.81
C THR A 481 9.43 4.77 -5.65
N PHE A 482 9.67 5.92 -5.02
CA PHE A 482 9.79 7.18 -5.75
C PHE A 482 10.94 7.15 -6.76
N ALA A 483 12.09 6.59 -6.38
CA ALA A 483 13.24 6.49 -7.27
C ALA A 483 12.96 5.60 -8.50
N THR A 484 12.37 4.41 -8.30
CA THR A 484 12.06 3.47 -9.40
C THR A 484 10.95 4.00 -10.30
N VAL A 485 9.88 4.56 -9.72
CA VAL A 485 8.77 5.18 -10.47
C VAL A 485 9.25 6.39 -11.27
N LYS A 486 10.10 7.25 -10.68
CA LYS A 486 10.71 8.38 -11.40
C LYS A 486 11.49 7.91 -12.62
N ALA A 487 12.34 6.91 -12.47
CA ALA A 487 13.16 6.36 -13.55
C ALA A 487 12.29 5.76 -14.69
N SER A 488 11.30 4.96 -14.32
CA SER A 488 10.32 4.36 -15.24
C SER A 488 9.53 5.42 -16.00
N MET A 489 8.97 6.42 -15.29
CA MET A 489 8.16 7.47 -15.90
C MET A 489 8.99 8.41 -16.76
N LYS A 490 10.26 8.70 -16.39
CA LYS A 490 11.17 9.44 -17.26
C LYS A 490 11.37 8.74 -18.60
N ALA A 491 11.63 7.45 -18.61
CA ALA A 491 11.76 6.67 -19.84
C ALA A 491 10.45 6.61 -20.63
N SER A 492 9.30 6.49 -19.94
CA SER A 492 7.99 6.39 -20.58
C SER A 492 7.53 7.70 -21.24
N LYS A 493 7.97 8.86 -20.73
CA LYS A 493 7.64 10.18 -21.28
C LYS A 493 8.44 10.53 -22.56
N ASP A 494 9.51 9.81 -22.84
CA ASP A 494 10.26 10.05 -24.08
C ASP A 494 9.35 9.80 -25.28
N PRO A 495 9.15 10.79 -26.17
CA PRO A 495 8.27 10.60 -27.34
C PRO A 495 8.68 9.42 -28.22
N SER A 496 9.97 9.07 -28.27
CA SER A 496 10.46 7.91 -29.04
C SER A 496 10.09 6.57 -28.44
N ALA A 497 9.77 6.54 -27.12
CA ALA A 497 9.29 5.34 -26.43
C ALA A 497 7.89 4.92 -26.92
N GLY A 498 7.05 5.87 -27.30
CA GLY A 498 5.69 5.62 -27.80
C GLY A 498 4.76 5.00 -26.75
N ILE A 499 5.08 5.12 -25.47
CA ILE A 499 4.28 4.56 -24.38
C ILE A 499 2.95 5.30 -24.26
N GLU A 500 1.84 4.58 -24.40
CA GLU A 500 0.48 5.12 -24.26
C GLU A 500 -0.18 4.71 -22.92
N HIS A 501 0.32 3.67 -22.28
CA HIS A 501 -0.30 3.05 -21.12
C HIS A 501 0.74 2.82 -20.02
N VAL A 502 0.46 3.37 -18.83
CA VAL A 502 1.28 3.16 -17.63
C VAL A 502 0.40 2.69 -16.48
N MET A 503 0.95 1.87 -15.60
CA MET A 503 0.26 1.48 -14.37
C MET A 503 1.25 1.29 -13.21
N THR A 504 0.72 1.40 -12.00
CA THR A 504 1.42 1.06 -10.75
C THR A 504 0.85 -0.24 -10.21
N THR A 505 1.72 -1.20 -9.93
CA THR A 505 1.36 -2.48 -9.30
C THR A 505 1.53 -2.41 -7.79
N ILE A 506 0.61 -3.05 -7.07
CA ILE A 506 0.61 -3.17 -5.61
C ILE A 506 0.55 -4.66 -5.28
N TRP A 507 1.72 -5.26 -5.11
CA TRP A 507 1.84 -6.69 -4.83
C TRP A 507 1.71 -6.99 -3.34
N GLY A 508 1.04 -8.09 -3.02
CA GLY A 508 0.82 -8.58 -1.67
C GLY A 508 1.67 -9.78 -1.30
N ASP A 509 2.74 -10.05 -2.06
CA ASP A 509 3.58 -11.23 -1.86
C ASP A 509 3.97 -11.40 -0.41
N GLU A 510 4.05 -12.66 -0.03
CA GLU A 510 4.32 -13.15 1.31
C GLU A 510 3.22 -12.84 2.34
N GLY A 511 1.95 -12.73 1.87
CA GLY A 511 0.79 -12.82 2.73
C GLY A 511 -0.03 -11.55 2.92
N ASN A 512 0.22 -10.50 2.13
CA ASN A 512 -0.56 -9.26 2.13
C ASN A 512 -0.63 -8.59 3.51
N GLU A 513 0.53 -8.45 4.18
CA GLU A 513 0.60 -7.95 5.56
C GLU A 513 0.73 -6.42 5.65
N PHE A 514 0.95 -5.74 4.53
CA PHE A 514 1.10 -4.28 4.50
C PHE A 514 -0.24 -3.55 4.66
N ASP A 515 -0.18 -2.32 5.16
CA ASP A 515 -1.35 -1.43 5.13
C ASP A 515 -1.47 -0.76 3.76
N LEU A 516 -2.60 -0.97 3.07
CA LEU A 516 -2.84 -0.43 1.73
C LEU A 516 -2.74 1.11 1.66
N TYR A 517 -3.04 1.82 2.75
CA TYR A 517 -2.85 3.27 2.79
C TYR A 517 -1.39 3.67 2.60
N SER A 518 -0.44 2.83 3.01
CA SER A 518 0.99 3.09 2.82
C SER A 518 1.41 3.13 1.35
N ALA A 519 0.61 2.57 0.44
CA ALA A 519 0.87 2.60 -0.99
C ALA A 519 0.36 3.88 -1.69
N LEU A 520 -0.56 4.61 -1.07
CA LEU A 520 -1.18 5.79 -1.68
C LEU A 520 -0.19 6.88 -2.09
N PRO A 521 0.89 7.19 -1.32
CA PRO A 521 1.90 8.14 -1.78
C PRO A 521 2.55 7.73 -3.10
N GLY A 522 2.86 6.45 -3.29
CA GLY A 522 3.44 5.95 -4.54
C GLY A 522 2.47 6.02 -5.72
N ILE A 523 1.19 5.69 -5.49
CA ILE A 523 0.12 5.82 -6.50
C ILE A 523 -0.04 7.28 -6.92
N LEU A 524 -0.12 8.20 -5.93
CA LEU A 524 -0.23 9.63 -6.19
C LEU A 524 0.98 10.16 -6.94
N TYR A 525 2.19 9.75 -6.57
CA TYR A 525 3.42 10.18 -7.20
C TYR A 525 3.46 9.81 -8.69
N GLN A 526 3.11 8.56 -9.04
CA GLN A 526 3.01 8.16 -10.44
C GLN A 526 1.93 8.93 -11.18
N ALA A 527 0.77 9.12 -10.55
CA ALA A 527 -0.32 9.90 -11.15
C ALA A 527 0.12 11.34 -11.44
N GLU A 528 0.81 12.01 -10.50
CA GLU A 528 1.31 13.37 -10.73
C GLU A 528 2.36 13.41 -11.84
N LEU A 529 3.27 12.45 -11.90
CA LEU A 529 4.22 12.33 -13.01
C LEU A 529 3.55 12.15 -14.37
N ALA A 530 2.37 11.54 -14.44
CA ALA A 530 1.63 11.36 -15.68
C ALA A 530 0.97 12.67 -16.21
N TYR A 531 0.85 13.69 -15.36
CA TYR A 531 0.26 14.99 -15.71
C TYR A 531 1.28 16.13 -15.77
N THR A 532 2.57 15.84 -15.77
CA THR A 532 3.63 16.82 -15.96
C THR A 532 4.66 16.36 -16.96
N THR A 533 5.21 17.28 -17.74
CA THR A 533 6.36 17.05 -18.63
C THR A 533 7.68 17.04 -17.86
N GLU A 534 7.70 17.58 -16.65
CA GLU A 534 8.86 17.63 -15.79
C GLU A 534 9.30 16.22 -15.37
N GLU A 535 10.58 16.05 -15.10
CA GLU A 535 11.13 14.79 -14.62
C GLU A 535 10.71 14.48 -13.18
N GLU A 536 10.40 15.52 -12.40
CA GLU A 536 10.03 15.44 -10.99
C GLU A 536 8.70 16.12 -10.71
N VAL A 537 8.07 15.72 -9.63
CA VAL A 537 6.88 16.37 -9.09
C VAL A 537 7.29 17.40 -8.06
N ASP A 538 6.70 18.60 -8.09
CA ASP A 538 6.83 19.56 -7.01
C ASP A 538 6.44 18.93 -5.66
N ALA A 539 7.39 18.83 -4.74
CA ALA A 539 7.22 18.18 -3.45
C ALA A 539 6.13 18.88 -2.60
N ALA A 540 6.03 20.21 -2.67
CA ALA A 540 5.00 20.94 -1.94
C ALA A 540 3.60 20.68 -2.52
N LEU A 541 3.48 20.53 -3.84
CA LEU A 541 2.24 20.12 -4.48
C LEU A 541 1.86 18.69 -4.08
N LEU A 542 2.81 17.76 -4.07
CA LEU A 542 2.58 16.37 -3.69
C LEU A 542 2.08 16.26 -2.24
N ARG A 543 2.72 16.96 -1.30
CA ARG A 543 2.28 17.06 0.11
C ARG A 543 0.86 17.58 0.23
N ARG A 544 0.54 18.69 -0.46
CA ARG A 544 -0.81 19.26 -0.45
C ARG A 544 -1.86 18.33 -1.05
N LYS A 545 -1.55 17.66 -2.15
CA LYS A 545 -2.47 16.70 -2.78
C LYS A 545 -2.67 15.47 -1.89
N PHE A 546 -1.64 14.96 -1.25
CA PHE A 546 -1.76 13.84 -0.32
C PHE A 546 -2.65 14.20 0.86
N ASP A 547 -2.41 15.35 1.51
CA ASP A 547 -3.26 15.84 2.58
C ASP A 547 -4.71 16.08 2.10
N GLY A 548 -4.89 16.74 0.96
CA GLY A 548 -6.22 17.05 0.42
C GLY A 548 -7.05 15.83 0.02
N ILE A 549 -6.44 14.87 -0.66
CA ILE A 549 -7.12 13.69 -1.19
C ILE A 549 -7.23 12.59 -0.12
N VAL A 550 -6.13 12.27 0.53
CA VAL A 550 -6.02 11.14 1.47
C VAL A 550 -6.31 11.56 2.91
N GLY A 551 -5.94 12.77 3.29
CA GLY A 551 -6.10 13.30 4.64
C GLY A 551 -4.98 12.89 5.60
N GLY A 552 -3.77 12.61 5.07
CA GLY A 552 -2.58 12.23 5.82
C GLY A 552 -1.41 13.18 5.59
N ASP A 553 -0.40 13.11 6.45
CA ASP A 553 0.87 13.80 6.27
C ASP A 553 1.81 12.92 5.44
N LEU A 554 2.24 13.40 4.27
CA LEU A 554 3.11 12.66 3.36
C LEU A 554 4.47 12.34 3.98
N ASP A 555 5.06 13.30 4.68
CA ASP A 555 6.40 13.14 5.27
C ASP A 555 6.38 12.08 6.39
N ASP A 556 5.31 12.05 7.20
CA ASP A 556 5.11 11.02 8.22
C ASP A 556 4.97 9.61 7.59
N TYR A 557 4.28 9.52 6.44
CA TYR A 557 4.17 8.25 5.70
C TYR A 557 5.51 7.79 5.12
N VAL A 558 6.29 8.72 4.58
CA VAL A 558 7.63 8.43 4.07
C VAL A 558 8.56 8.04 5.22
N TYR A 559 8.49 8.75 6.35
CA TYR A 559 9.31 8.44 7.53
C TYR A 559 9.01 7.05 8.10
N ALA A 560 7.77 6.60 8.05
CA ALA A 560 7.38 5.26 8.48
C ALA A 560 8.04 4.13 7.66
N SER A 561 8.51 4.40 6.44
CA SER A 561 9.30 3.45 5.64
C SER A 561 10.61 3.03 6.31
N LYS A 562 11.10 3.80 7.29
CA LYS A 562 12.27 3.46 8.12
C LYS A 562 12.09 2.22 9.00
N LEU A 563 10.90 1.60 9.01
CA LEU A 563 10.68 0.28 9.62
C LEU A 563 11.68 -0.77 9.12
N ASP A 564 12.09 -0.68 7.87
CA ASP A 564 13.02 -1.62 7.26
C ASP A 564 14.47 -1.13 7.22
N ASP A 565 14.75 0.07 7.73
CA ASP A 565 16.10 0.59 7.90
C ASP A 565 16.76 0.02 9.16
N THR A 566 18.09 0.16 9.26
CA THR A 566 18.88 -0.33 10.40
C THR A 566 19.41 0.78 11.29
N GLN A 567 19.17 2.03 10.94
CA GLN A 567 19.63 3.22 11.68
C GLN A 567 18.67 4.40 11.45
N PRO A 568 18.65 5.39 12.39
CA PRO A 568 17.73 6.53 12.32
C PRO A 568 17.97 7.46 11.13
N GLU A 569 19.19 7.57 10.65
CA GLU A 569 19.56 8.40 9.52
C GLU A 569 19.11 7.78 8.21
N SER A 570 18.75 8.61 7.24
CA SER A 570 18.37 8.13 5.92
C SER A 570 19.58 7.53 5.20
N GLN A 571 19.41 6.32 4.67
CA GLN A 571 20.44 5.69 3.86
C GLN A 571 20.28 6.10 2.40
N PRO A 572 21.39 6.35 1.69
CA PRO A 572 21.34 6.48 0.25
C PRO A 572 20.75 5.23 -0.40
N ILE A 573 19.89 5.43 -1.40
CA ILE A 573 19.35 4.33 -2.18
C ILE A 573 20.51 3.65 -2.91
N ASP A 574 20.72 2.35 -2.61
CA ASP A 574 21.76 1.58 -3.30
C ASP A 574 21.28 1.21 -4.72
N THR A 575 21.77 1.95 -5.69
CA THR A 575 21.47 1.72 -7.11
C THR A 575 22.11 0.47 -7.69
N LYS A 576 22.96 -0.23 -6.94
CA LYS A 576 23.67 -1.44 -7.42
C LYS A 576 22.92 -2.71 -7.05
N THR A 577 22.26 -2.73 -5.92
CA THR A 577 21.54 -3.92 -5.43
C THR A 577 20.17 -4.11 -6.07
N HIS A 578 19.57 -3.04 -6.61
CA HIS A 578 18.25 -3.07 -7.24
C HIS A 578 17.11 -3.60 -6.36
N TYR A 579 17.25 -3.53 -5.04
CA TYR A 579 16.21 -3.88 -4.07
C TYR A 579 16.39 -3.09 -2.77
N THR A 580 15.40 -3.16 -1.91
CA THR A 580 15.36 -2.46 -0.62
C THR A 580 15.14 -3.46 0.52
N PRO A 581 15.70 -3.23 1.71
CA PRO A 581 15.54 -4.14 2.84
C PRO A 581 14.08 -4.35 3.24
N ASN A 582 13.77 -5.51 3.85
CA ASN A 582 12.46 -5.88 4.37
C ASN A 582 12.56 -6.48 5.79
N ILE A 583 13.50 -5.99 6.58
CA ILE A 583 13.93 -6.58 7.86
C ILE A 583 12.82 -6.63 8.91
N ALA A 584 11.94 -5.63 8.97
CA ALA A 584 10.94 -5.50 10.04
C ALA A 584 10.00 -6.71 10.12
N LYS A 585 9.58 -7.24 8.97
CA LYS A 585 8.71 -8.41 8.90
C LYS A 585 9.36 -9.64 9.52
N TYR A 586 10.62 -9.83 9.24
CA TYR A 586 11.38 -10.98 9.72
C TYR A 586 11.67 -10.88 11.21
N LEU A 587 12.07 -9.71 11.67
CA LEU A 587 12.28 -9.44 13.09
C LEU A 587 11.00 -9.62 13.91
N LEU A 588 9.82 -9.33 13.34
CA LEU A 588 8.57 -9.60 14.04
C LEU A 588 8.29 -11.11 14.16
N TRP A 589 8.40 -11.85 13.03
CA TRP A 589 7.93 -13.23 12.95
C TRP A 589 8.97 -14.28 13.33
N GLU A 590 10.27 -13.93 13.41
CA GLU A 590 11.25 -14.89 13.86
C GLU A 590 10.93 -15.38 15.29
N GLU A 591 11.28 -16.61 15.55
CA GLU A 591 11.09 -17.23 16.86
C GLU A 591 11.93 -16.49 17.91
N PRO A 592 11.34 -15.93 18.98
CA PRO A 592 12.01 -14.94 19.83
C PRO A 592 13.07 -15.53 20.77
N PHE A 593 13.02 -16.84 21.08
CA PHE A 593 13.96 -17.48 21.98
C PHE A 593 15.22 -17.94 21.26
N TYR A 594 15.07 -18.51 20.06
CA TYR A 594 16.22 -18.86 19.21
C TYR A 594 16.74 -17.65 18.45
N SER A 595 15.86 -16.76 17.98
CA SER A 595 16.20 -15.57 17.20
C SER A 595 17.31 -15.83 16.17
N PHE A 596 17.07 -16.81 15.31
CA PHE A 596 18.07 -17.39 14.41
C PHE A 596 18.66 -16.38 13.40
N LEU A 597 18.01 -15.22 13.23
CA LEU A 597 18.51 -14.13 12.39
C LEU A 597 19.43 -13.17 13.18
N SER A 598 19.54 -13.28 14.50
CA SER A 598 20.33 -12.34 15.30
C SER A 598 21.81 -12.20 14.87
N PRO A 599 22.51 -13.24 14.38
CA PRO A 599 23.85 -13.07 13.82
C PRO A 599 23.86 -12.19 12.57
N GLN A 600 22.73 -12.08 11.84
CA GLN A 600 22.64 -11.33 10.59
C GLN A 600 22.67 -9.82 10.81
N TYR A 601 22.11 -9.36 11.94
CA TYR A 601 22.07 -7.93 12.31
C TYR A 601 22.91 -7.59 13.54
N GLN A 602 23.80 -8.47 13.92
CA GLN A 602 24.77 -8.21 14.97
C GLN A 602 25.64 -7.00 14.63
N GLY A 603 25.78 -6.07 15.58
CA GLY A 603 26.54 -4.84 15.40
C GLY A 603 25.72 -3.64 14.95
N TYR A 604 24.43 -3.81 14.64
CA TYR A 604 23.48 -2.71 14.43
C TYR A 604 22.72 -2.44 15.72
N ASP A 605 22.61 -1.16 16.11
CA ASP A 605 21.80 -0.76 17.27
C ASP A 605 20.32 -0.61 16.89
N LEU A 606 19.68 -1.73 16.59
CA LEU A 606 18.27 -1.77 16.20
C LEU A 606 17.34 -1.35 17.33
N GLU A 607 17.71 -1.55 18.60
CA GLU A 607 16.92 -1.11 19.75
C GLU A 607 16.78 0.41 19.76
N SER A 608 17.88 1.15 19.58
CA SER A 608 17.86 2.61 19.46
C SER A 608 17.13 3.05 18.19
N HIS A 609 17.38 2.41 17.05
CA HIS A 609 16.69 2.73 15.79
C HIS A 609 15.17 2.68 15.94
N TYR A 610 14.64 1.55 16.39
CA TYR A 610 13.19 1.38 16.54
C TYR A 610 12.60 2.23 17.67
N SER A 611 13.35 2.54 18.72
CA SER A 611 12.93 3.46 19.78
C SER A 611 12.77 4.88 19.26
N HIS A 612 13.72 5.37 18.43
CA HIS A 612 13.62 6.67 17.78
C HIS A 612 12.42 6.72 16.80
N LEU A 613 12.24 5.70 15.97
CA LEU A 613 11.12 5.61 15.06
C LEU A 613 9.77 5.61 15.80
N ALA A 614 9.66 4.82 16.89
CA ALA A 614 8.44 4.79 17.70
C ALA A 614 8.16 6.16 18.32
N THR A 615 9.18 6.84 18.85
CA THR A 615 9.03 8.19 19.43
C THR A 615 8.56 9.21 18.39
N TYR A 616 9.14 9.18 17.18
CA TYR A 616 8.70 10.06 16.09
C TYR A 616 7.23 9.83 15.73
N LEU A 617 6.84 8.56 15.52
CA LEU A 617 5.48 8.20 15.13
C LEU A 617 4.46 8.48 16.25
N GLU A 618 4.84 8.35 17.52
CA GLU A 618 4.02 8.76 18.65
C GLU A 618 3.75 10.27 18.64
N GLN A 619 4.76 11.07 18.34
CA GLN A 619 4.61 12.53 18.21
C GLN A 619 3.72 12.90 17.01
N ALA A 620 3.89 12.24 15.86
CA ALA A 620 3.04 12.42 14.70
C ALA A 620 1.56 12.09 15.00
N LEU A 621 1.32 11.05 15.78
CA LEU A 621 -0.02 10.65 16.24
C LEU A 621 -0.58 11.60 17.32
N SER A 622 0.25 12.15 18.22
CA SER A 622 -0.21 12.97 19.36
C SER A 622 -0.68 14.36 18.91
N SER A 623 -0.25 14.87 17.78
CA SER A 623 -0.79 16.13 17.23
C SER A 623 -2.30 16.07 16.98
N ASP A 624 -2.84 14.85 16.77
CA ASP A 624 -4.28 14.59 16.60
C ASP A 624 -4.96 14.06 17.89
N PHE A 625 -4.18 13.73 18.93
CA PHE A 625 -4.61 12.90 20.07
C PHE A 625 -5.27 13.64 21.24
N SER A 626 -5.49 14.95 21.17
CA SER A 626 -6.06 15.72 22.29
C SER A 626 -7.47 15.25 22.74
N SER A 627 -8.02 14.19 22.17
CA SER A 627 -9.35 13.67 22.51
C SER A 627 -9.46 12.15 22.74
N MET A 628 -8.38 11.37 22.71
CA MET A 628 -8.49 9.89 22.75
C MET A 628 -7.92 9.26 24.02
N THR A 629 -8.76 9.11 25.05
CA THR A 629 -8.48 8.26 26.24
C THR A 629 -9.01 6.81 26.10
N SER A 630 -9.67 6.46 25.00
CA SER A 630 -10.15 5.11 24.74
C SER A 630 -9.91 4.72 23.29
N ILE A 631 -9.21 3.62 23.07
CA ILE A 631 -9.07 2.98 21.77
C ILE A 631 -10.40 2.25 21.47
N SER A 632 -11.38 2.97 20.95
CA SER A 632 -12.48 2.32 20.25
C SER A 632 -12.00 1.99 18.84
N LEU A 633 -11.91 0.71 18.50
CA LEU A 633 -11.58 0.27 17.17
C LEU A 633 -12.63 0.81 16.18
N PRO A 634 -12.23 1.43 15.07
CA PRO A 634 -13.18 1.95 14.10
C PRO A 634 -13.96 0.77 13.48
N HIS A 635 -15.28 0.88 13.45
CA HIS A 635 -16.15 -0.15 12.85
C HIS A 635 -16.19 -0.09 11.31
N SER A 636 -15.58 0.93 10.71
CA SER A 636 -15.60 1.17 9.27
C SER A 636 -14.33 1.86 8.82
N ILE A 637 -13.83 1.50 7.62
CA ILE A 637 -12.73 2.19 6.95
C ILE A 637 -13.02 3.69 6.80
N ASP A 638 -14.28 4.02 6.63
CA ASP A 638 -14.77 5.37 6.45
C ASP A 638 -14.61 6.25 7.72
N ASP A 639 -14.44 5.63 8.88
CA ASP A 639 -14.31 6.32 10.17
C ASP A 639 -12.85 6.56 10.58
N TYR A 640 -11.90 6.19 9.71
CA TYR A 640 -10.47 6.19 10.04
C TYR A 640 -9.73 7.35 9.35
N PRO A 641 -9.34 8.41 10.08
CA PRO A 641 -8.42 9.41 9.53
C PRO A 641 -7.11 8.77 9.07
N ALA A 642 -6.61 9.18 7.90
CA ALA A 642 -5.44 8.54 7.29
C ALA A 642 -4.20 8.57 8.20
N ASN A 643 -3.94 9.64 8.97
CA ASN A 643 -2.83 9.69 9.91
C ASN A 643 -2.92 8.64 11.03
N LYS A 644 -4.10 8.16 11.40
CA LYS A 644 -4.23 7.05 12.38
C LYS A 644 -3.68 5.73 11.85
N ARG A 645 -3.48 5.59 10.55
CA ARG A 645 -2.81 4.42 9.95
C ARG A 645 -1.37 4.28 10.45
N LEU A 646 -0.72 5.39 10.82
CA LEU A 646 0.61 5.39 11.45
C LEU A 646 0.65 4.65 12.80
N GLN A 647 -0.49 4.27 13.39
CA GLN A 647 -0.53 3.39 14.56
C GLN A 647 0.07 2.00 14.26
N LEU A 648 -0.03 1.51 13.02
CA LEU A 648 0.56 0.22 12.65
C LEU A 648 2.10 0.28 12.72
N PRO A 649 2.79 1.16 11.99
CA PRO A 649 4.24 1.28 12.10
C PRO A 649 4.71 1.72 13.48
N TYR A 650 3.93 2.52 14.23
CA TYR A 650 4.23 2.86 15.63
C TYR A 650 4.29 1.63 16.54
N LEU A 651 3.27 0.76 16.49
CA LEU A 651 3.25 -0.46 17.30
C LEU A 651 4.33 -1.44 16.87
N LEU A 652 4.60 -1.56 15.57
CA LEU A 652 5.69 -2.37 15.04
C LEU A 652 7.04 -1.89 15.57
N ALA A 653 7.35 -0.60 15.44
CA ALA A 653 8.58 -0.03 15.97
C ALA A 653 8.70 -0.22 17.49
N SER A 654 7.61 -0.02 18.25
CA SER A 654 7.58 -0.24 19.69
C SER A 654 7.83 -1.71 20.08
N ILE A 655 7.34 -2.67 19.28
CA ILE A 655 7.58 -4.10 19.47
C ILE A 655 9.04 -4.43 19.14
N LEU A 656 9.52 -3.97 17.99
CA LEU A 656 10.87 -4.29 17.52
C LEU A 656 11.95 -3.70 18.42
N SER A 657 11.75 -2.51 18.99
CA SER A 657 12.66 -1.95 20.00
C SER A 657 12.83 -2.83 21.25
N LEU A 658 11.84 -3.67 21.54
CA LEU A 658 11.91 -4.63 22.67
C LEU A 658 12.37 -6.03 22.23
N LYS A 659 12.16 -6.41 20.97
CA LYS A 659 12.35 -7.79 20.50
C LYS A 659 13.71 -8.04 19.86
N CYS A 660 14.22 -7.09 19.04
CA CYS A 660 15.35 -7.33 18.14
C CYS A 660 16.65 -7.82 18.82
N HIS A 661 16.96 -7.39 20.02
CA HIS A 661 18.13 -7.86 20.80
C HIS A 661 17.77 -8.64 22.05
N LEU A 662 16.52 -9.12 22.17
CA LEU A 662 16.06 -9.83 23.37
C LEU A 662 16.87 -11.10 23.66
N ARG A 663 17.14 -11.93 22.62
CA ARG A 663 17.96 -13.13 22.76
C ARG A 663 19.38 -12.81 23.22
N GLU A 664 20.05 -11.85 22.62
CA GLU A 664 21.42 -11.46 22.96
C GLU A 664 21.53 -11.06 24.43
N ARG A 665 20.57 -10.28 24.92
CA ARG A 665 20.48 -9.88 26.34
C ARG A 665 20.24 -11.07 27.24
N LEU A 666 19.34 -11.98 26.88
CA LEU A 666 19.06 -13.21 27.64
C LEU A 666 20.29 -14.11 27.70
N VAL A 667 20.96 -14.35 26.56
CA VAL A 667 22.17 -15.17 26.50
C VAL A 667 23.28 -14.56 27.34
N ASN A 668 23.48 -13.27 27.29
CA ASN A 668 24.49 -12.59 28.09
C ASN A 668 24.17 -12.70 29.59
N ALA A 669 22.94 -12.39 30.00
CA ALA A 669 22.52 -12.48 31.39
C ALA A 669 22.59 -13.92 31.94
N TYR A 670 22.21 -14.91 31.12
CA TYR A 670 22.31 -16.33 31.47
C TYR A 670 23.77 -16.79 31.66
N LYS A 671 24.64 -16.51 30.69
CA LYS A 671 26.06 -16.89 30.70
C LYS A 671 26.86 -16.21 31.83
N THR A 672 26.50 -14.98 32.16
CA THR A 672 27.14 -14.23 33.27
C THR A 672 26.47 -14.45 34.63
N ASN A 673 25.41 -15.28 34.67
CA ASN A 673 24.59 -15.51 35.86
C ASN A 673 24.01 -14.22 36.48
N ASP A 674 23.67 -13.24 35.58
CA ASP A 674 23.03 -11.99 36.01
C ASP A 674 21.53 -12.21 36.22
N ARG A 675 21.19 -12.67 37.42
CA ARG A 675 19.79 -12.94 37.80
C ARG A 675 18.93 -11.67 37.82
N ALA A 676 19.52 -10.50 38.11
CA ALA A 676 18.77 -9.24 38.14
C ALA A 676 18.32 -8.83 36.72
N GLU A 677 19.19 -8.98 35.74
CA GLU A 677 18.82 -8.74 34.34
C GLU A 677 17.80 -9.78 33.82
N LEU A 678 17.97 -11.07 34.18
CA LEU A 678 16.96 -12.08 33.82
C LEU A 678 15.58 -11.77 34.43
N GLU A 679 15.52 -11.30 35.68
CA GLU A 679 14.27 -10.84 36.30
C GLU A 679 13.69 -9.63 35.59
N ALA A 680 14.49 -8.66 35.18
CA ALA A 680 14.04 -7.48 34.40
C ALA A 680 13.53 -7.85 33.01
N LEU A 681 14.16 -8.84 32.38
CA LEU A 681 13.76 -9.30 31.04
C LEU A 681 12.49 -10.15 31.07
N GLY A 682 12.39 -11.14 31.97
CA GLY A 682 11.34 -12.14 31.96
C GLY A 682 10.89 -12.68 33.29
N GLY A 683 11.14 -11.99 34.42
CA GLY A 683 10.74 -12.43 35.77
C GLY A 683 9.25 -12.23 36.06
N LYS A 684 8.88 -12.39 37.36
CA LYS A 684 7.47 -12.38 37.82
C LYS A 684 6.80 -10.99 37.79
N ALA A 685 7.57 -9.90 37.70
CA ALA A 685 7.02 -8.54 37.70
C ALA A 685 6.18 -8.24 36.43
N GLU A 686 5.10 -7.47 36.60
CA GLU A 686 4.20 -7.13 35.47
C GLU A 686 4.86 -6.28 34.37
N ASN A 687 5.85 -5.46 34.76
CA ASN A 687 6.51 -4.50 33.84
C ASN A 687 7.79 -5.03 33.21
N THR A 688 8.04 -6.35 33.22
CA THR A 688 9.18 -6.95 32.50
C THR A 688 9.17 -6.68 31.03
N ARG A 689 10.34 -6.74 30.38
CA ARG A 689 10.47 -6.55 28.91
C ARG A 689 9.55 -7.51 28.14
N MET A 690 9.49 -8.79 28.54
CA MET A 690 8.61 -9.77 27.89
C MET A 690 7.12 -9.49 28.07
N ASN A 691 6.68 -9.08 29.27
CA ASN A 691 5.27 -8.76 29.51
C ASN A 691 4.84 -7.53 28.72
N ARG A 692 5.70 -6.51 28.64
CA ARG A 692 5.48 -5.34 27.78
C ARG A 692 5.40 -5.74 26.31
N LEU A 693 6.36 -6.55 25.83
CA LEU A 693 6.39 -7.05 24.47
C LEU A 693 5.10 -7.81 24.11
N ARG A 694 4.71 -8.78 24.96
CA ARG A 694 3.48 -9.56 24.78
C ARG A 694 2.22 -8.68 24.73
N SER A 695 2.14 -7.67 25.57
CA SER A 695 1.03 -6.70 25.57
C SER A 695 0.98 -5.91 24.26
N LEU A 696 2.11 -5.43 23.76
CA LEU A 696 2.19 -4.70 22.50
C LEU A 696 1.82 -5.59 21.30
N VAL A 697 2.29 -6.86 21.26
CA VAL A 697 1.91 -7.81 20.20
C VAL A 697 0.40 -8.06 20.18
N LYS A 698 -0.26 -8.20 21.33
CA LYS A 698 -1.73 -8.33 21.42
C LYS A 698 -2.43 -7.06 20.91
N ARG A 699 -1.90 -5.88 21.18
CA ARG A 699 -2.44 -4.62 20.66
C ARG A 699 -2.27 -4.53 19.13
N LEU A 700 -1.09 -4.89 18.63
CA LEU A 700 -0.82 -4.92 17.17
C LEU A 700 -1.76 -5.90 16.47
N HIS A 701 -1.93 -7.12 16.99
CA HIS A 701 -2.88 -8.10 16.47
C HIS A 701 -4.30 -7.51 16.34
N SER A 702 -4.78 -6.86 17.42
CA SER A 702 -6.12 -6.26 17.40
C SER A 702 -6.26 -5.13 16.38
N LEU A 703 -5.24 -4.26 16.27
CA LEU A 703 -5.21 -3.17 15.29
C LEU A 703 -5.16 -3.71 13.85
N HIS A 704 -4.21 -4.63 13.57
CA HIS A 704 -4.02 -5.18 12.24
C HIS A 704 -5.29 -5.94 11.78
N ARG A 705 -5.91 -6.70 12.67
CA ARG A 705 -7.20 -7.35 12.41
C ARG A 705 -8.30 -6.35 12.04
N SER A 706 -8.40 -5.25 12.77
CA SER A 706 -9.37 -4.19 12.48
C SER A 706 -9.11 -3.56 11.11
N ASN A 707 -7.84 -3.27 10.79
CA ASN A 707 -7.44 -2.76 9.49
C ASN A 707 -7.79 -3.73 8.36
N TRP A 708 -7.51 -5.02 8.56
CA TRP A 708 -7.84 -6.06 7.58
C TRP A 708 -9.34 -6.11 7.29
N PHE A 709 -10.18 -6.30 8.29
CA PHE A 709 -11.62 -6.42 8.07
C PHE A 709 -12.27 -5.12 7.57
N GLY A 710 -11.63 -3.99 7.74
CA GLY A 710 -12.04 -2.73 7.11
C GLY A 710 -11.89 -2.71 5.60
N MET A 711 -10.89 -3.44 5.06
CA MET A 711 -10.48 -3.38 3.65
C MET A 711 -10.72 -4.67 2.89
N TYR A 712 -10.48 -5.82 3.51
CA TYR A 712 -10.42 -7.12 2.88
C TYR A 712 -11.61 -7.99 3.28
N LYS A 713 -11.87 -9.04 2.50
CA LYS A 713 -12.74 -10.13 2.90
C LYS A 713 -12.10 -10.89 4.09
N PRO A 714 -12.90 -11.65 4.88
CA PRO A 714 -12.37 -12.34 6.06
C PRO A 714 -11.29 -13.41 5.76
N PHE A 715 -11.33 -13.97 4.57
CA PHE A 715 -10.41 -15.03 4.14
C PHE A 715 -8.97 -14.51 4.05
N GLY A 716 -8.01 -15.34 4.46
CA GLY A 716 -6.58 -15.00 4.53
C GLY A 716 -6.17 -14.46 5.90
N TRP A 717 -7.09 -13.90 6.70
CA TRP A 717 -6.77 -13.41 8.04
C TRP A 717 -6.37 -14.55 8.99
N GLU A 718 -6.89 -15.74 8.80
CA GLU A 718 -6.56 -16.92 9.61
C GLU A 718 -5.05 -17.22 9.62
N VAL A 719 -4.33 -16.93 8.55
CA VAL A 719 -2.86 -17.08 8.49
C VAL A 719 -2.19 -16.14 9.49
N LEU A 720 -2.66 -14.91 9.58
CA LEU A 720 -2.13 -13.91 10.51
C LEU A 720 -2.54 -14.22 11.96
N ASP A 721 -3.77 -14.70 12.20
CA ASP A 721 -4.19 -15.17 13.53
C ASP A 721 -3.26 -16.28 14.05
N LEU A 722 -2.89 -17.25 13.20
CA LEU A 722 -1.94 -18.31 13.57
C LEU A 722 -0.55 -17.75 13.88
N ARG A 723 -0.05 -16.78 13.11
CA ARG A 723 1.25 -16.15 13.35
C ARG A 723 1.27 -15.35 14.63
N TYR A 724 0.28 -14.48 14.85
CA TYR A 724 0.16 -13.70 16.08
C TYR A 724 -0.06 -14.61 17.29
N GLY A 725 -0.93 -15.62 17.17
CA GLY A 725 -1.18 -16.61 18.21
C GLY A 725 0.09 -17.39 18.57
N GLY A 726 0.83 -17.86 17.58
CA GLY A 726 2.11 -18.54 17.76
C GLY A 726 3.14 -17.67 18.49
N LEU A 727 3.31 -16.43 18.04
CA LEU A 727 4.24 -15.47 18.68
C LEU A 727 3.85 -15.18 20.15
N ILE A 728 2.57 -14.91 20.42
CA ILE A 728 2.07 -14.61 21.76
C ILE A 728 2.30 -15.81 22.70
N THR A 729 1.94 -17.03 22.25
CA THR A 729 2.11 -18.26 23.04
C THR A 729 3.58 -18.57 23.24
N ARG A 730 4.41 -18.33 22.23
CA ARG A 730 5.85 -18.57 22.37
C ARG A 730 6.51 -17.62 23.38
N LEU A 731 6.14 -16.35 23.37
CA LEU A 731 6.58 -15.37 24.39
C LEU A 731 6.10 -15.75 25.79
N GLU A 732 4.92 -16.37 25.93
CA GLU A 732 4.41 -16.88 27.19
C GLU A 732 5.26 -18.06 27.68
N THR A 733 5.53 -19.05 26.81
CA THR A 733 6.41 -20.17 27.12
C THR A 733 7.81 -19.72 27.57
N MET A 734 8.40 -18.73 26.87
CA MET A 734 9.69 -18.16 27.27
C MET A 734 9.63 -17.54 28.65
N HIS A 735 8.61 -16.77 28.94
CA HIS A 735 8.39 -16.13 30.23
C HIS A 735 8.29 -17.17 31.36
N GLU A 736 7.48 -18.20 31.14
CA GLU A 736 7.34 -19.32 32.11
C GLU A 736 8.66 -20.06 32.33
N ARG A 737 9.41 -20.33 31.26
CA ARG A 737 10.74 -20.97 31.34
C ARG A 737 11.73 -20.15 32.15
N ILE A 738 11.76 -18.84 31.98
CA ILE A 738 12.67 -17.96 32.76
C ILE A 738 12.24 -17.88 34.21
N ILE A 739 10.93 -17.78 34.51
CA ILE A 739 10.44 -17.79 35.90
C ILE A 739 10.81 -19.09 36.57
N ALA A 740 10.62 -20.24 35.92
CA ALA A 740 10.97 -21.54 36.47
C ALA A 740 12.49 -21.68 36.71
N TYR A 741 13.34 -21.16 35.82
CA TYR A 741 14.80 -21.12 36.05
C TYR A 741 15.21 -20.20 37.21
N LEU A 742 14.50 -19.09 37.37
CA LEU A 742 14.76 -18.13 38.48
C LEU A 742 14.21 -18.60 39.82
N ASP A 743 13.29 -19.55 39.88
CA ASP A 743 12.70 -20.06 41.09
C ASP A 743 13.58 -21.20 41.67
N PRO A 744 14.24 -20.97 42.81
CA PRO A 744 15.13 -21.98 43.41
C PRO A 744 14.39 -23.21 43.93
N THR A 745 13.06 -23.19 44.02
CA THR A 745 12.21 -24.28 44.49
C THR A 745 11.69 -25.18 43.39
N ASP A 746 11.89 -24.79 42.12
CA ASP A 746 11.48 -25.57 40.98
C ASP A 746 12.56 -26.61 40.62
N GLU A 747 12.30 -27.89 40.92
CA GLU A 747 13.19 -28.99 40.59
C GLU A 747 13.25 -29.28 39.08
N GLY A 748 12.43 -28.58 38.27
CA GLY A 748 12.22 -28.92 36.84
C GLY A 748 13.10 -28.17 35.84
N VAL A 749 13.68 -27.02 36.15
CA VAL A 749 14.44 -26.18 35.20
C VAL A 749 15.79 -25.77 35.81
N SER A 750 16.82 -26.58 35.54
CA SER A 750 18.20 -26.30 35.96
C SER A 750 18.98 -25.43 34.97
N ASN A 751 18.55 -25.38 33.70
CA ASN A 751 19.19 -24.66 32.58
C ASN A 751 18.19 -24.21 31.54
N LEU A 752 18.62 -23.26 30.70
CA LEU A 752 17.89 -22.75 29.54
C LEU A 752 18.64 -23.18 28.27
N ASP A 753 18.47 -24.46 27.89
CA ASP A 753 19.19 -25.08 26.78
C ASP A 753 19.00 -24.31 25.47
N GLU A 754 17.86 -23.61 25.29
CA GLU A 754 17.56 -22.77 24.16
C GLU A 754 18.55 -21.61 23.99
N LEU A 755 19.14 -21.14 25.12
CA LEU A 755 20.12 -20.05 25.11
C LEU A 755 21.57 -20.55 24.90
N GLU A 756 21.80 -21.84 24.98
CA GLU A 756 23.11 -22.46 24.78
C GLU A 756 23.39 -22.77 23.31
N VAL A 757 22.38 -22.70 22.45
CA VAL A 757 22.51 -22.93 21.00
C VAL A 757 23.37 -21.84 20.38
N GLU A 758 24.49 -22.23 19.76
CA GLU A 758 25.31 -21.35 18.94
C GLU A 758 24.60 -21.09 17.59
N LEU A 759 24.57 -19.82 17.17
CA LEU A 759 23.89 -19.40 15.96
C LEU A 759 24.90 -19.10 14.85
N GLU A 760 24.56 -19.50 13.64
CA GLU A 760 25.35 -19.28 12.44
C GLU A 760 24.69 -18.18 11.57
N THR A 761 25.53 -17.44 10.85
CA THR A 761 25.04 -16.43 9.89
C THR A 761 24.44 -17.11 8.67
N ILE A 762 23.14 -16.95 8.43
CA ILE A 762 22.41 -17.60 7.34
C ILE A 762 22.80 -17.01 5.98
N TYR A 763 23.06 -15.70 5.94
CA TYR A 763 23.41 -14.97 4.71
C TYR A 763 24.78 -14.29 4.88
N PRO A 764 25.89 -15.02 4.70
CA PRO A 764 27.22 -14.47 4.90
C PRO A 764 27.49 -13.25 4.03
N GLY A 765 28.00 -12.17 4.65
CA GLY A 765 28.39 -10.95 3.96
C GLY A 765 27.27 -9.96 3.62
N GLN A 766 26.01 -10.25 4.00
CA GLN A 766 24.90 -9.36 3.67
C GLN A 766 24.55 -8.33 4.77
N GLY A 767 24.86 -8.59 6.04
CA GLY A 767 24.48 -7.71 7.14
C GLY A 767 22.96 -7.56 7.29
N ALA A 768 22.50 -6.49 7.96
CA ALA A 768 21.10 -6.25 8.23
C ALA A 768 20.32 -5.65 7.04
N ASN A 769 21.00 -5.03 6.08
CA ASN A 769 20.39 -4.41 4.90
C ASN A 769 20.16 -5.45 3.80
N LEU A 770 19.39 -6.50 4.08
CA LEU A 770 19.12 -7.53 3.11
C LEU A 770 17.63 -7.73 2.89
N MET A 771 17.28 -8.15 1.70
CA MET A 771 15.97 -8.64 1.38
C MET A 771 15.93 -10.14 1.65
N LEU A 772 15.10 -10.55 2.61
CA LEU A 772 14.94 -11.94 3.01
C LEU A 772 13.78 -12.58 2.23
N ASP A 773 13.88 -13.87 1.99
CA ASP A 773 12.84 -14.65 1.33
C ASP A 773 12.14 -15.57 2.35
N TYR A 774 10.86 -15.28 2.61
CA TYR A 774 10.01 -16.02 3.54
C TYR A 774 8.89 -16.78 2.85
N ASN A 775 9.05 -17.08 1.58
CA ASN A 775 8.06 -17.73 0.73
C ASN A 775 7.30 -18.89 1.40
N ARG A 776 7.97 -19.60 2.30
CA ARG A 776 7.38 -20.76 2.98
C ARG A 776 6.55 -20.43 4.20
N CYS A 777 6.69 -19.23 4.75
CA CYS A 777 5.99 -18.83 5.99
C CYS A 777 4.70 -18.07 5.72
N SER A 778 4.48 -17.57 4.51
CA SER A 778 3.39 -16.67 4.19
C SER A 778 2.31 -17.27 3.31
N ARG A 779 2.55 -18.37 2.67
CA ARG A 779 1.49 -19.05 1.88
C ARG A 779 0.41 -19.57 2.83
N PRO A 780 -0.88 -19.44 2.48
CA PRO A 780 -1.92 -20.07 3.24
C PRO A 780 -1.70 -21.58 3.19
N GLN A 781 -1.27 -22.12 4.31
CA GLN A 781 -1.18 -23.56 4.48
C GLN A 781 -2.40 -23.97 5.27
N TYR A 782 -3.35 -24.59 4.58
CA TYR A 782 -4.35 -25.38 5.27
C TYR A 782 -3.68 -26.65 5.79
N ILE A 783 -3.91 -26.90 7.06
CA ILE A 783 -3.44 -28.10 7.76
C ILE A 783 -4.02 -29.33 7.10
#